data_8852202ab4dd0b0be70c7c0ad44fd1c8
#
_entry.id   8852202ab4dd0b0be70c7c0ad44fd1c8
#
_cell.length_a   1.000
_cell.length_b   1.000
_cell.length_c   1.000
_cell.angle_alpha   90.00
_cell.angle_beta   90.00
_cell.angle_gamma   90.00
#
_symmetry.space_group_name_H-M   'P 1'
#
loop_
_entity.id
_entity.type
_entity.pdbx_description
1 polymer ?
#
loop_
_entity_poly.entity_id
_entity_poly.type
_entity_poly.pdbx_seq_one_letter_code
_entity_poly.pdbx_strand_id
1 'polypeptide(L)'
;MVQVSARESGNMARQSKDTAEDEFDERNSDDIQALRLSSLMIGLAASRVPMPTATIRSLYYPGLDEQAFFKKFQRDRKMLSTCGVAVVESGRNSSGALWAIDAQATFAQAQELTRRDAAFIDVACMPLANDPAFPYRDELTLALAKINRRYNAVVTRRDAAGGKAWDSTLADLLDALQSRHPIDVRYQPKDAAEKDYCLALYGSFGFREQTYFVACEYDRGSRAIASAPRTYRLDRFRKVRAIASRTYTVPEDFCISAFVRLPFQMGEATLHASFSPLGMAGKDAYLRTSGVTELAARGYAMEDGTIRDVPVANEQVAAAWSIDAGVVPMEPESLVQAYRGILLSASDCQPQSLDPWLAAGKAHASNAHPRRRGRKGGVLEARQLSALIGSLDEEGATISANVVAQRLGCTIAHAKHLLSLLIDASDEENLNRLPLATDDDMSEAVLLFNTIAGRPIRLTLTESVALIAALLLAGVEPQDPLFQKLSQSLSAAIGDAPTVASLVVARQEPSSPEALPTCADAITNRHVISFGYTSTTGQHSSRLVKPGAISHRDGQWYLEGYDLSRAAMRNFRIDRMTGVTIAKDHANVPEIAPDGTPQRTINFVLLDQALADALPWNQTSFTPLASGATLVRCPYFGGTWLPRRLAACGGAIAIDDADMCKLVRQYAKSALQA
;
A
#
# COMPACT_ATOMS: atom_id res chain seq x y z
N MET A 1 -38.13 -53.04 32.97
CA MET A 1 -38.16 -51.89 32.08
C MET A 1 -37.39 -50.71 32.68
N VAL A 2 -36.14 -50.85 32.97
CA VAL A 2 -35.21 -49.75 33.38
C VAL A 2 -33.79 -50.29 33.20
N GLN A 3 -33.29 -50.37 31.97
CA GLN A 3 -31.85 -50.66 31.72
C GLN A 3 -31.38 -50.28 30.31
N VAL A 4 -32.04 -49.32 29.63
CA VAL A 4 -31.63 -48.88 28.29
C VAL A 4 -31.18 -47.42 28.24
N SER A 5 -31.28 -46.66 29.36
CA SER A 5 -30.99 -45.21 29.36
C SER A 5 -29.54 -44.81 29.70
N ALA A 6 -28.65 -45.73 30.10
CA ALA A 6 -27.30 -45.41 30.56
C ALA A 6 -26.21 -45.62 29.50
N ARG A 7 -26.53 -46.16 28.32
CA ARG A 7 -25.54 -46.36 27.25
C ARG A 7 -25.58 -45.25 26.17
N GLU A 8 -26.67 -44.51 26.03
CA GLU A 8 -26.73 -43.40 25.05
C GLU A 8 -26.10 -42.10 25.58
N SER A 9 -26.16 -41.84 26.89
CA SER A 9 -25.52 -40.67 27.49
C SER A 9 -23.98 -40.74 27.50
N GLY A 10 -23.42 -41.96 27.52
CA GLY A 10 -21.96 -42.18 27.46
C GLY A 10 -21.40 -42.05 26.05
N ASN A 11 -22.18 -42.21 25.02
CA ASN A 11 -21.75 -42.07 23.63
C ASN A 11 -21.83 -40.62 23.12
N MET A 12 -22.80 -39.83 23.61
CA MET A 12 -22.83 -38.38 23.29
C MET A 12 -21.69 -37.61 23.98
N ALA A 13 -21.36 -37.98 25.20
CA ALA A 13 -20.23 -37.35 25.93
C ALA A 13 -18.85 -37.75 25.37
N ARG A 14 -18.71 -38.90 24.72
CA ARG A 14 -17.51 -39.29 23.99
C ARG A 14 -17.42 -38.67 22.61
N GLN A 15 -18.54 -38.54 21.86
CA GLN A 15 -18.53 -37.85 20.57
C GLN A 15 -18.28 -36.34 20.69
N SER A 16 -18.75 -35.69 21.76
CA SER A 16 -18.42 -34.26 21.98
C SER A 16 -17.00 -33.99 22.46
N LYS A 17 -16.33 -34.98 23.07
CA LYS A 17 -14.90 -34.87 23.41
C LYS A 17 -13.99 -35.14 22.19
N ASP A 18 -14.33 -36.13 21.38
CA ASP A 18 -13.55 -36.43 20.16
C ASP A 18 -13.69 -35.33 19.10
N THR A 19 -14.85 -34.63 19.00
CA THR A 19 -14.98 -33.48 18.09
C THR A 19 -14.28 -32.22 18.59
N ALA A 20 -14.13 -32.02 19.89
CA ALA A 20 -13.38 -30.89 20.44
C ALA A 20 -11.85 -31.10 20.41
N GLU A 21 -11.40 -32.36 20.47
CA GLU A 21 -9.97 -32.69 20.31
C GLU A 21 -9.54 -32.73 18.83
N ASP A 22 -10.42 -33.07 17.88
CA ASP A 22 -10.13 -33.04 16.43
C ASP A 22 -10.16 -31.62 15.83
N GLU A 23 -10.93 -30.66 16.39
CA GLU A 23 -10.88 -29.25 15.95
C GLU A 23 -9.59 -28.54 16.38
N PHE A 24 -8.87 -29.05 17.37
CA PHE A 24 -7.63 -28.48 17.88
C PHE A 24 -6.39 -28.84 17.02
N ASP A 25 -6.48 -29.82 16.14
CA ASP A 25 -5.35 -30.37 15.38
C ASP A 25 -5.22 -29.80 13.96
N GLU A 26 -6.12 -28.91 13.50
CA GLU A 26 -6.04 -28.28 12.17
C GLU A 26 -5.28 -26.93 12.13
N ARG A 27 -4.75 -26.43 13.23
CA ARG A 27 -3.99 -25.17 13.26
C ARG A 27 -2.63 -25.38 12.61
N ASN A 28 -2.35 -24.57 11.59
CA ASN A 28 -1.07 -24.61 10.92
C ASN A 28 0.07 -24.06 11.84
N SER A 29 1.31 -24.35 11.52
CA SER A 29 2.47 -23.94 12.33
C SER A 29 2.62 -22.42 12.47
N ASP A 30 2.05 -21.66 11.56
CA ASP A 30 2.09 -20.19 11.53
C ASP A 30 1.08 -19.63 12.53
N ASP A 31 -0.12 -20.24 12.62
CA ASP A 31 -1.14 -19.86 13.60
C ASP A 31 -0.65 -20.15 15.04
N ILE A 32 -0.04 -21.31 15.27
CA ILE A 32 0.57 -21.66 16.57
C ILE A 32 1.66 -20.66 16.96
N GLN A 33 2.44 -20.19 15.99
CA GLN A 33 3.45 -19.17 16.23
C GLN A 33 2.83 -17.80 16.52
N ALA A 34 1.86 -17.37 15.74
CA ALA A 34 1.16 -16.10 15.92
C ALA A 34 0.44 -16.07 17.28
N LEU A 35 -0.25 -17.14 17.64
CA LEU A 35 -0.92 -17.31 18.92
C LEU A 35 0.07 -17.15 20.07
N ARG A 36 1.18 -17.90 20.06
CA ARG A 36 2.19 -17.82 21.12
C ARG A 36 2.80 -16.42 21.25
N LEU A 37 3.12 -15.76 20.13
CA LEU A 37 3.66 -14.41 20.14
C LEU A 37 2.65 -13.41 20.71
N SER A 38 1.38 -13.54 20.34
CA SER A 38 0.30 -12.66 20.81
C SER A 38 -0.01 -12.90 22.30
N SER A 39 -0.09 -14.15 22.74
CA SER A 39 -0.29 -14.49 24.15
C SER A 39 0.86 -13.98 25.03
N LEU A 40 2.11 -14.14 24.58
CA LEU A 40 3.27 -13.60 25.29
C LEU A 40 3.25 -12.07 25.36
N MET A 41 2.88 -11.41 24.27
CA MET A 41 2.75 -9.95 24.20
C MET A 41 1.66 -9.45 25.16
N ILE A 42 0.47 -10.05 25.13
CA ILE A 42 -0.65 -9.70 26.01
C ILE A 42 -0.25 -9.92 27.47
N GLY A 43 0.31 -11.08 27.79
CA GLY A 43 0.71 -11.41 29.17
C GLY A 43 1.76 -10.46 29.73
N LEU A 44 2.78 -10.10 28.95
CA LEU A 44 3.79 -9.12 29.36
C LEU A 44 3.24 -7.71 29.44
N ALA A 45 2.31 -7.33 28.54
CA ALA A 45 1.67 -6.01 28.55
C ALA A 45 0.72 -5.83 29.73
N ALA A 46 0.00 -6.88 30.12
CA ALA A 46 -0.91 -6.88 31.26
C ALA A 46 -0.18 -6.98 32.60
N SER A 47 1.05 -7.49 32.63
CA SER A 47 1.82 -7.66 33.87
C SER A 47 2.29 -6.31 34.41
N ARG A 48 1.93 -6.05 35.69
CA ARG A 48 2.36 -4.81 36.40
C ARG A 48 3.79 -4.89 36.92
N VAL A 49 4.34 -6.10 36.99
CA VAL A 49 5.71 -6.37 37.44
C VAL A 49 6.46 -7.22 36.43
N PRO A 50 7.79 -7.10 36.33
CA PRO A 50 8.57 -7.95 35.43
C PRO A 50 8.34 -9.43 35.70
N MET A 51 8.15 -10.21 34.63
CA MET A 51 7.79 -11.62 34.69
C MET A 51 9.03 -12.50 34.79
N PRO A 52 9.10 -13.44 35.77
CA PRO A 52 10.22 -14.37 35.89
C PRO A 52 10.34 -15.32 34.71
N THR A 53 11.57 -15.69 34.35
CA THR A 53 11.85 -16.65 33.26
C THR A 53 11.10 -17.97 33.44
N ALA A 54 11.02 -18.48 34.69
CA ALA A 54 10.30 -19.72 34.97
C ALA A 54 8.81 -19.61 34.66
N THR A 55 8.18 -18.48 34.99
CA THR A 55 6.77 -18.19 34.68
C THR A 55 6.54 -18.11 33.15
N ILE A 56 7.41 -17.41 32.43
CA ILE A 56 7.32 -17.35 30.96
C ILE A 56 7.44 -18.76 30.37
N ARG A 57 8.37 -19.58 30.86
CA ARG A 57 8.56 -20.94 30.37
C ARG A 57 7.34 -21.82 30.61
N SER A 58 6.78 -21.80 31.80
CA SER A 58 5.62 -22.63 32.14
C SER A 58 4.37 -22.26 31.36
N LEU A 59 4.13 -20.95 31.13
CA LEU A 59 2.89 -20.46 30.51
C LEU A 59 2.92 -20.53 28.99
N TYR A 60 4.02 -20.10 28.36
CA TYR A 60 4.07 -19.89 26.90
C TYR A 60 4.93 -20.95 26.19
N TYR A 61 5.66 -21.78 26.89
CA TYR A 61 6.55 -22.80 26.32
C TYR A 61 6.46 -24.14 27.07
N PRO A 62 5.25 -24.68 27.31
CA PRO A 62 5.09 -25.92 28.04
C PRO A 62 5.84 -27.07 27.34
N GLY A 63 6.39 -27.99 28.13
CA GLY A 63 7.06 -29.20 27.62
C GLY A 63 8.44 -28.99 27.01
N LEU A 64 8.98 -27.76 26.92
CA LEU A 64 10.34 -27.53 26.42
C LEU A 64 11.39 -27.70 27.53
N ASP A 65 12.50 -28.35 27.19
CA ASP A 65 13.69 -28.32 28.04
C ASP A 65 14.29 -26.89 28.08
N GLU A 66 15.21 -26.67 29.02
CA GLU A 66 15.76 -25.34 29.25
C GLU A 66 16.51 -24.77 28.04
N GLN A 67 17.29 -25.58 27.33
CA GLN A 67 18.05 -25.12 26.17
C GLN A 67 17.16 -24.82 24.98
N ALA A 68 16.17 -25.68 24.72
CA ALA A 68 15.18 -25.48 23.65
C ALA A 68 14.32 -24.24 23.94
N PHE A 69 13.89 -24.04 25.18
CA PHE A 69 13.19 -22.88 25.64
C PHE A 69 13.99 -21.60 25.34
N PHE A 70 15.24 -21.49 25.82
CA PHE A 70 16.03 -20.27 25.60
C PHE A 70 16.23 -19.95 24.11
N LYS A 71 16.49 -20.95 23.27
CA LYS A 71 16.64 -20.77 21.84
C LYS A 71 15.34 -20.27 21.19
N LYS A 72 14.18 -20.81 21.61
CA LYS A 72 12.88 -20.45 21.06
C LYS A 72 12.45 -19.07 21.57
N PHE A 73 12.59 -18.79 22.85
CA PHE A 73 12.28 -17.52 23.48
C PHE A 73 13.12 -16.36 22.89
N GLN A 74 14.42 -16.59 22.64
CA GLN A 74 15.25 -15.60 21.97
C GLN A 74 14.78 -15.27 20.54
N ARG A 75 14.33 -16.28 19.79
CA ARG A 75 13.74 -16.04 18.46
C ARG A 75 12.43 -15.27 18.56
N ASP A 76 11.58 -15.68 19.49
CA ASP A 76 10.27 -15.03 19.66
C ASP A 76 10.41 -13.58 20.13
N ARG A 77 11.38 -13.29 21.02
CA ARG A 77 11.74 -11.90 21.37
C ARG A 77 12.16 -11.08 20.15
N LYS A 78 12.99 -11.65 19.28
CA LYS A 78 13.39 -10.98 18.04
C LYS A 78 12.17 -10.74 17.11
N MET A 79 11.26 -11.70 17.03
CA MET A 79 10.03 -11.54 16.25
C MET A 79 9.09 -10.49 16.86
N LEU A 80 8.92 -10.48 18.19
CA LEU A 80 8.15 -9.43 18.88
C LEU A 80 8.73 -8.04 18.62
N SER A 81 10.06 -7.91 18.57
CA SER A 81 10.70 -6.65 18.18
C SER A 81 10.29 -6.20 16.78
N THR A 82 10.13 -7.12 15.82
CA THR A 82 9.59 -6.77 14.48
C THR A 82 8.10 -6.43 14.48
N CYS A 83 7.38 -6.78 15.53
CA CYS A 83 5.99 -6.37 15.77
C CYS A 83 5.87 -5.04 16.52
N GLY A 84 6.99 -4.40 16.87
CA GLY A 84 7.01 -3.17 17.65
C GLY A 84 6.97 -3.39 19.17
N VAL A 85 7.32 -4.59 19.64
CA VAL A 85 7.32 -4.95 21.07
C VAL A 85 8.71 -5.39 21.51
N ALA A 86 9.44 -4.52 22.22
CA ALA A 86 10.75 -4.86 22.78
C ALA A 86 10.59 -5.53 24.14
N VAL A 87 10.95 -6.80 24.22
CA VAL A 87 11.01 -7.57 25.49
C VAL A 87 12.45 -7.57 25.98
N VAL A 88 12.69 -6.95 27.14
CA VAL A 88 14.03 -6.76 27.72
C VAL A 88 14.15 -7.41 29.08
N GLU A 89 15.38 -7.74 29.46
CA GLU A 89 15.70 -8.15 30.82
C GLU A 89 15.67 -6.89 31.71
N SER A 90 14.69 -6.86 32.63
CA SER A 90 14.46 -5.73 33.54
C SER A 90 15.14 -5.88 34.89
N GLY A 91 15.80 -7.02 35.14
CA GLY A 91 16.51 -7.31 36.35
C GLY A 91 16.67 -8.82 36.58
N ARG A 92 17.21 -9.19 37.74
CA ARG A 92 17.37 -10.58 38.17
C ARG A 92 16.94 -10.76 39.62
N ASN A 93 16.37 -11.91 39.93
CA ASN A 93 16.10 -12.35 41.29
C ASN A 93 16.73 -13.74 41.53
N SER A 94 16.46 -14.33 42.68
CA SER A 94 16.95 -15.68 43.03
C SER A 94 16.47 -16.79 42.10
N SER A 95 15.40 -16.55 41.34
CA SER A 95 14.81 -17.50 40.37
C SER A 95 15.24 -17.22 38.91
N GLY A 96 16.14 -16.27 38.67
CA GLY A 96 16.66 -15.98 37.34
C GLY A 96 16.33 -14.58 36.82
N ALA A 97 16.39 -14.40 35.49
CA ALA A 97 16.11 -13.14 34.84
C ALA A 97 14.61 -12.79 34.89
N LEU A 98 14.33 -11.49 35.02
CA LEU A 98 13.00 -10.89 34.99
C LEU A 98 12.81 -10.15 33.67
N TRP A 99 11.67 -10.33 33.02
CA TRP A 99 11.38 -9.82 31.70
C TRP A 99 10.19 -8.85 31.71
N ALA A 100 10.29 -7.78 30.96
CA ALA A 100 9.23 -6.82 30.77
C ALA A 100 9.27 -6.23 29.36
N ILE A 101 8.18 -5.62 28.95
CA ILE A 101 8.15 -4.78 27.75
C ILE A 101 8.86 -3.47 28.11
N ASP A 102 9.91 -3.12 27.36
CA ASP A 102 10.57 -1.83 27.50
C ASP A 102 9.74 -0.75 26.83
N ALA A 103 9.15 0.10 27.65
CA ALA A 103 8.33 1.20 27.15
C ALA A 103 9.15 2.31 26.48
N GLN A 104 10.46 2.41 26.69
CA GLN A 104 11.32 3.46 26.12
C GLN A 104 12.06 2.98 24.86
N ALA A 105 12.54 1.75 24.82
CA ALA A 105 13.25 1.18 23.68
C ALA A 105 12.31 0.75 22.54
N THR A 106 11.02 0.70 22.81
CA THR A 106 10.03 0.32 21.83
C THR A 106 9.49 1.55 21.15
N PHE A 107 10.16 2.02 20.15
CA PHE A 107 9.67 2.96 19.13
C PHE A 107 8.94 4.22 19.62
N ALA A 108 9.19 5.26 18.91
CA ALA A 108 8.52 6.54 18.89
C ALA A 108 7.38 6.64 19.89
N GLN A 109 7.59 7.35 20.99
CA GLN A 109 6.44 7.82 21.76
C GLN A 109 5.54 8.55 20.76
N ALA A 110 4.49 7.91 20.30
CA ALA A 110 3.38 8.68 19.80
C ALA A 110 2.98 9.58 20.96
N GLN A 111 3.56 10.78 21.02
CA GLN A 111 3.04 11.82 21.90
C GLN A 111 1.56 11.83 21.63
N GLU A 112 0.78 12.01 22.66
CA GLU A 112 -0.67 11.91 22.66
C GLU A 112 -1.26 12.53 21.40
N LEU A 113 -1.46 11.70 20.39
CA LEU A 113 -2.22 12.08 19.21
C LEU A 113 -3.65 12.27 19.67
N THR A 114 -4.19 13.43 19.46
CA THR A 114 -5.60 13.67 19.72
C THR A 114 -6.44 12.83 18.77
N ARG A 115 -7.72 12.59 19.11
CA ARG A 115 -8.66 11.90 18.20
C ARG A 115 -8.76 12.59 16.84
N ARG A 116 -8.62 13.93 16.83
CA ARG A 116 -8.62 14.74 15.61
C ARG A 116 -7.37 14.48 14.77
N ASP A 117 -6.20 14.43 15.40
CA ASP A 117 -4.93 14.11 14.71
C ASP A 117 -5.00 12.71 14.07
N ALA A 118 -5.49 11.72 14.81
CA ALA A 118 -5.64 10.35 14.30
C ALA A 118 -6.60 10.26 13.10
N ALA A 119 -7.73 10.96 13.16
CA ALA A 119 -8.70 11.01 12.07
C ALA A 119 -8.15 11.74 10.83
N PHE A 120 -7.41 12.84 11.03
CA PHE A 120 -6.74 13.56 9.94
C PHE A 120 -5.69 12.67 9.26
N ILE A 121 -4.83 12.01 10.04
CA ILE A 121 -3.82 11.06 9.52
C ILE A 121 -4.50 9.97 8.69
N ASP A 122 -5.59 9.39 9.19
CA ASP A 122 -6.32 8.34 8.51
C ASP A 122 -6.84 8.81 7.13
N VAL A 123 -7.51 9.96 7.10
CA VAL A 123 -8.05 10.55 5.86
C VAL A 123 -6.94 10.90 4.86
N ALA A 124 -5.85 11.52 5.34
CA ALA A 124 -4.77 11.98 4.47
C ALA A 124 -3.89 10.84 3.95
N CYS A 125 -3.66 9.79 4.75
CA CYS A 125 -2.71 8.74 4.43
C CYS A 125 -3.35 7.45 3.88
N MET A 126 -4.64 7.17 4.16
CA MET A 126 -5.34 5.99 3.66
C MET A 126 -5.31 5.87 2.13
N PRO A 127 -5.42 6.95 1.34
CA PRO A 127 -5.28 6.85 -0.12
C PRO A 127 -3.96 6.23 -0.58
N LEU A 128 -2.86 6.52 0.13
CA LEU A 128 -1.55 5.93 -0.16
C LEU A 128 -1.42 4.48 0.32
N ALA A 129 -2.09 4.12 1.42
CA ALA A 129 -2.20 2.73 1.85
C ALA A 129 -2.97 1.87 0.83
N ASN A 130 -3.81 2.48 0.00
CA ASN A 130 -4.53 1.83 -1.09
C ASN A 130 -3.79 1.91 -2.44
N ASP A 131 -2.73 2.72 -2.57
CA ASP A 131 -1.96 2.85 -3.80
C ASP A 131 -0.95 1.70 -3.95
N PRO A 132 -1.09 0.83 -4.97
CA PRO A 132 -0.13 -0.24 -5.22
C PRO A 132 1.29 0.25 -5.51
N ALA A 133 1.44 1.51 -5.93
CA ALA A 133 2.72 2.11 -6.23
C ALA A 133 3.43 2.65 -4.97
N PHE A 134 2.76 2.76 -3.83
CA PHE A 134 3.40 3.20 -2.60
C PHE A 134 4.21 2.06 -1.97
N PRO A 135 5.55 2.13 -1.89
CA PRO A 135 6.40 1.02 -1.45
C PRO A 135 6.12 0.55 -0.02
N TYR A 136 5.75 1.49 0.86
CA TYR A 136 5.47 1.24 2.29
C TYR A 136 4.00 1.02 2.59
N ARG A 137 3.20 0.61 1.60
CA ARG A 137 1.76 0.46 1.72
C ARG A 137 1.32 -0.43 2.88
N ASP A 138 1.98 -1.57 3.05
CA ASP A 138 1.63 -2.55 4.05
C ASP A 138 2.02 -2.07 5.46
N GLU A 139 3.17 -1.43 5.60
CA GLU A 139 3.62 -0.79 6.84
C GLU A 139 2.74 0.39 7.22
N LEU A 140 2.34 1.20 6.24
CA LEU A 140 1.40 2.30 6.45
C LEU A 140 0.03 1.78 6.92
N THR A 141 -0.43 0.68 6.33
CA THR A 141 -1.68 0.01 6.74
C THR A 141 -1.65 -0.38 8.22
N LEU A 142 -0.55 -0.99 8.68
CA LEU A 142 -0.38 -1.37 10.08
C LEU A 142 -0.23 -0.14 10.99
N ALA A 143 0.49 0.90 10.54
CA ALA A 143 0.61 2.15 11.26
C ALA A 143 -0.75 2.81 11.49
N LEU A 144 -1.56 2.94 10.44
CA LEU A 144 -2.91 3.52 10.52
C LEU A 144 -3.83 2.68 11.43
N ALA A 145 -3.73 1.35 11.38
CA ALA A 145 -4.48 0.48 12.28
C ALA A 145 -4.10 0.67 13.75
N LYS A 146 -2.83 0.92 14.05
CA LYS A 146 -2.35 1.20 15.42
C LYS A 146 -2.70 2.60 15.92
N ILE A 147 -2.73 3.59 15.04
CA ILE A 147 -3.01 5.01 15.39
C ILE A 147 -4.49 5.22 15.62
N ASN A 148 -5.33 4.68 14.73
CA ASN A 148 -6.76 4.87 14.83
C ASN A 148 -7.36 3.82 15.78
N ARG A 149 -7.39 4.16 17.05
CA ARG A 149 -7.91 3.33 18.14
C ARG A 149 -9.43 3.09 18.05
N ARG A 150 -10.16 3.92 17.29
CA ARG A 150 -11.59 3.77 17.05
C ARG A 150 -11.83 3.29 15.63
N TYR A 151 -11.97 2.01 15.45
CA TYR A 151 -12.28 1.37 14.16
C TYR A 151 -13.60 1.87 13.51
N ASN A 152 -14.43 2.60 14.26
CA ASN A 152 -15.73 3.08 13.81
C ASN A 152 -15.73 4.52 13.25
N ALA A 153 -14.62 5.26 13.29
CA ALA A 153 -14.56 6.64 12.83
C ALA A 153 -14.02 6.70 11.38
N VAL A 154 -14.84 7.22 10.50
CA VAL A 154 -14.52 7.60 9.11
C VAL A 154 -13.82 6.50 8.32
N VAL A 155 -14.57 5.52 7.87
CA VAL A 155 -14.08 4.49 6.94
C VAL A 155 -14.04 5.09 5.54
N THR A 156 -12.87 5.53 5.10
CA THR A 156 -12.61 5.63 3.66
C THR A 156 -12.65 4.21 3.12
N ARG A 157 -13.62 3.90 2.25
CA ARG A 157 -13.75 2.59 1.62
C ARG A 157 -12.42 2.18 1.01
N ARG A 158 -11.87 1.09 1.50
CA ARG A 158 -10.83 0.36 0.80
C ARG A 158 -11.55 -0.49 -0.24
N ASP A 159 -11.25 -0.26 -1.51
CA ASP A 159 -11.72 -1.19 -2.54
C ASP A 159 -11.17 -2.57 -2.20
N ALA A 160 -12.07 -3.49 -1.86
CA ALA A 160 -11.76 -4.88 -1.53
C ALA A 160 -11.32 -5.70 -2.77
N ALA A 161 -10.65 -5.03 -3.72
CA ALA A 161 -10.06 -5.65 -4.89
C ALA A 161 -8.81 -6.42 -4.45
N GLY A 162 -9.03 -7.70 -4.15
CA GLY A 162 -8.03 -8.74 -4.04
C GLY A 162 -6.77 -8.33 -3.28
N GLY A 163 -6.79 -8.42 -1.95
CA GLY A 163 -5.59 -8.18 -1.15
C GLY A 163 -4.41 -8.98 -1.71
N LYS A 164 -3.43 -8.31 -2.31
CA LYS A 164 -2.16 -8.95 -2.61
C LYS A 164 -1.64 -9.51 -1.29
N ALA A 165 -1.31 -10.79 -1.27
CA ALA A 165 -0.70 -11.42 -0.12
C ALA A 165 0.53 -10.59 0.31
N TRP A 166 0.70 -10.42 1.61
CA TRP A 166 1.87 -9.80 2.23
C TRP A 166 3.16 -10.26 1.56
N ASP A 167 4.00 -9.33 1.13
CA ASP A 167 5.29 -9.65 0.55
C ASP A 167 6.40 -9.58 1.63
N SER A 168 6.70 -10.73 2.22
CA SER A 168 7.78 -10.84 3.21
C SER A 168 9.14 -10.42 2.64
N THR A 169 9.33 -10.49 1.34
CA THR A 169 10.54 -10.05 0.64
C THR A 169 10.63 -8.52 0.69
N LEU A 170 9.51 -7.84 0.47
CA LEU A 170 9.45 -6.38 0.59
C LEU A 170 9.80 -5.94 2.01
N ALA A 171 9.19 -6.55 3.02
CA ALA A 171 9.47 -6.21 4.42
C ALA A 171 10.94 -6.40 4.79
N ASP A 172 11.57 -7.54 4.37
CA ASP A 172 12.99 -7.79 4.60
C ASP A 172 13.89 -6.75 3.91
N LEU A 173 13.54 -6.33 2.69
CA LEU A 173 14.29 -5.32 1.94
C LEU A 173 14.16 -3.93 2.57
N LEU A 174 12.95 -3.54 3.00
CA LEU A 174 12.72 -2.26 3.67
C LEU A 174 13.43 -2.19 5.04
N ASP A 175 13.38 -3.27 5.81
CA ASP A 175 14.09 -3.39 7.09
C ASP A 175 15.62 -3.27 6.90
N ALA A 176 16.18 -3.96 5.90
CA ALA A 176 17.60 -3.86 5.56
C ALA A 176 17.99 -2.46 5.05
N LEU A 177 17.14 -1.82 4.26
CA LEU A 177 17.33 -0.46 3.76
C LEU A 177 17.43 0.54 4.92
N GLN A 178 16.52 0.45 5.89
CA GLN A 178 16.49 1.36 7.04
C GLN A 178 17.64 1.12 8.00
N SER A 179 17.95 -0.15 8.26
CA SER A 179 19.06 -0.55 9.14
C SER A 179 20.42 -0.36 8.48
N ARG A 180 20.48 0.04 7.21
CA ARG A 180 21.72 0.16 6.42
C ARG A 180 22.57 -1.11 6.43
N HIS A 181 21.92 -2.27 6.47
CA HIS A 181 22.60 -3.56 6.40
C HIS A 181 22.71 -4.03 4.94
N PRO A 182 23.91 -4.41 4.45
CA PRO A 182 24.03 -5.09 3.18
C PRO A 182 23.21 -6.38 3.17
N ILE A 183 22.72 -6.77 2.00
CA ILE A 183 21.90 -7.96 1.83
C ILE A 183 22.53 -8.96 0.86
N ASP A 184 22.43 -10.22 1.18
CA ASP A 184 22.65 -11.32 0.25
C ASP A 184 21.35 -11.64 -0.45
N VAL A 185 21.34 -11.57 -1.77
CA VAL A 185 20.14 -11.80 -2.56
C VAL A 185 20.41 -12.72 -3.73
N ARG A 186 19.41 -13.52 -4.09
CA ARG A 186 19.31 -14.14 -5.41
C ARG A 186 18.32 -13.36 -6.24
N TYR A 187 18.75 -12.90 -7.39
CA TYR A 187 17.98 -12.00 -8.25
C TYR A 187 17.89 -12.57 -9.66
N GLN A 188 16.69 -12.51 -10.27
CA GLN A 188 16.39 -12.93 -11.64
C GLN A 188 16.35 -11.71 -12.56
N PRO A 189 17.40 -11.40 -13.36
CA PRO A 189 17.31 -10.38 -14.38
C PRO A 189 16.25 -10.71 -15.44
N LYS A 190 15.84 -9.72 -16.24
CA LYS A 190 14.73 -9.90 -17.20
C LYS A 190 14.99 -11.03 -18.21
N ASP A 191 16.17 -11.11 -18.78
CA ASP A 191 16.49 -12.02 -19.88
C ASP A 191 17.78 -12.83 -19.60
N ALA A 192 18.07 -13.08 -18.31
CA ALA A 192 19.27 -13.81 -17.90
C ALA A 192 18.97 -14.79 -16.76
N ALA A 193 19.90 -15.72 -16.52
CA ALA A 193 19.81 -16.69 -15.43
C ALA A 193 19.85 -15.98 -14.05
N GLU A 194 19.28 -16.64 -13.05
CA GLU A 194 19.38 -16.20 -11.65
C GLU A 194 20.85 -16.04 -11.24
N LYS A 195 21.14 -14.96 -10.51
CA LYS A 195 22.48 -14.65 -10.02
C LYS A 195 22.43 -14.21 -8.57
N ASP A 196 23.45 -14.60 -7.82
CA ASP A 196 23.62 -14.17 -6.43
C ASP A 196 24.39 -12.83 -6.40
N TYR A 197 23.86 -11.87 -5.60
CA TYR A 197 24.46 -10.56 -5.38
C TYR A 197 24.58 -10.30 -3.88
N CYS A 198 25.53 -9.46 -3.52
CA CYS A 198 25.56 -8.76 -2.23
C CYS A 198 25.30 -7.28 -2.50
N LEU A 199 24.20 -6.74 -1.98
CA LEU A 199 23.72 -5.40 -2.33
C LEU A 199 23.65 -4.49 -1.10
N ALA A 200 24.02 -3.21 -1.29
CA ALA A 200 23.72 -2.11 -0.40
C ALA A 200 22.56 -1.31 -0.97
N LEU A 201 21.44 -1.27 -0.28
CA LEU A 201 20.21 -0.61 -0.73
C LEU A 201 20.30 0.89 -0.44
N TYR A 202 20.13 1.73 -1.45
CA TYR A 202 20.21 3.19 -1.31
C TYR A 202 18.83 3.81 -1.14
N GLY A 203 17.79 3.24 -1.75
CA GLY A 203 16.42 3.72 -1.64
C GLY A 203 15.42 2.82 -2.35
N SER A 204 14.14 3.15 -2.23
CA SER A 204 13.04 2.45 -2.91
C SER A 204 12.06 3.45 -3.49
N PHE A 205 11.42 3.07 -4.60
CA PHE A 205 10.35 3.87 -5.20
C PHE A 205 9.29 2.97 -5.83
N GLY A 206 8.06 3.49 -5.86
CA GLY A 206 6.96 2.86 -6.59
C GLY A 206 6.82 3.46 -7.97
N PHE A 207 6.58 2.59 -8.95
CA PHE A 207 6.26 3.02 -10.29
C PHE A 207 5.29 2.02 -10.92
N ARG A 208 4.08 2.47 -11.29
CA ARG A 208 3.04 1.67 -11.96
C ARG A 208 2.80 0.30 -11.33
N GLU A 209 2.32 0.29 -10.10
CA GLU A 209 2.03 -0.91 -9.31
C GLU A 209 3.23 -1.83 -9.02
N GLN A 210 4.44 -1.42 -9.41
CA GLN A 210 5.69 -2.14 -9.12
C GLN A 210 6.55 -1.36 -8.15
N THR A 211 7.20 -2.07 -7.24
CA THR A 211 8.20 -1.52 -6.33
C THR A 211 9.60 -1.79 -6.86
N TYR A 212 10.44 -0.78 -6.83
CA TYR A 212 11.84 -0.82 -7.25
C TYR A 212 12.75 -0.42 -6.10
N PHE A 213 13.93 -1.01 -6.09
CA PHE A 213 15.02 -0.65 -5.18
C PHE A 213 16.21 -0.15 -6.00
N VAL A 214 16.83 0.93 -5.54
CA VAL A 214 18.13 1.36 -6.05
C VAL A 214 19.19 0.82 -5.12
N ALA A 215 20.16 0.11 -5.69
CA ALA A 215 21.22 -0.56 -4.92
C ALA A 215 22.55 -0.56 -5.66
N CYS A 216 23.62 -0.62 -4.89
CA CYS A 216 24.98 -0.86 -5.36
C CYS A 216 25.44 -2.27 -4.97
N GLU A 217 26.33 -2.86 -5.74
CA GLU A 217 27.03 -4.07 -5.30
C GLU A 217 27.95 -3.74 -4.12
N TYR A 218 27.92 -4.59 -3.11
CA TYR A 218 28.74 -4.46 -1.91
C TYR A 218 29.78 -5.57 -1.86
N ASP A 219 31.05 -5.21 -1.81
CA ASP A 219 32.15 -6.16 -1.68
C ASP A 219 32.36 -6.53 -0.20
N ARG A 220 32.19 -7.81 0.09
CA ARG A 220 32.37 -8.35 1.45
C ARG A 220 33.83 -8.34 1.91
N GLY A 221 34.77 -8.43 0.99
CA GLY A 221 36.20 -8.47 1.29
C GLY A 221 36.71 -7.10 1.70
N SER A 222 36.57 -6.12 0.82
CA SER A 222 36.97 -4.73 1.06
C SER A 222 36.02 -3.95 1.98
N ARG A 223 34.81 -4.47 2.23
CA ARG A 223 33.71 -3.81 2.98
C ARG A 223 33.31 -2.46 2.38
N ALA A 224 33.31 -2.37 1.08
CA ALA A 224 33.08 -1.14 0.33
C ALA A 224 32.03 -1.34 -0.77
N ILE A 225 31.50 -0.22 -1.27
CA ILE A 225 30.64 -0.18 -2.45
C ILE A 225 31.49 -0.49 -3.68
N ALA A 226 31.07 -1.47 -4.48
CA ALA A 226 31.83 -2.01 -5.60
C ALA A 226 31.27 -1.62 -6.98
N SER A 227 30.10 -1.00 -7.05
CA SER A 227 29.49 -0.59 -8.32
C SER A 227 28.73 0.73 -8.24
N ALA A 228 28.42 1.32 -9.39
CA ALA A 228 27.45 2.40 -9.47
C ALA A 228 26.03 1.90 -9.10
N PRO A 229 25.15 2.80 -8.62
CA PRO A 229 23.77 2.45 -8.29
C PRO A 229 22.99 1.93 -9.51
N ARG A 230 22.22 0.87 -9.31
CA ARG A 230 21.33 0.25 -10.31
C ARG A 230 19.94 0.02 -9.74
N THR A 231 18.96 -0.10 -10.62
CA THR A 231 17.56 -0.33 -10.24
C THR A 231 17.22 -1.82 -10.29
N TYR A 232 16.61 -2.31 -9.23
CA TYR A 232 16.18 -3.70 -9.05
C TYR A 232 14.66 -3.75 -8.79
N ARG A 233 13.93 -4.60 -9.51
CA ARG A 233 12.48 -4.74 -9.37
C ARG A 233 12.14 -5.79 -8.31
N LEU A 234 11.22 -5.49 -7.40
CA LEU A 234 10.86 -6.31 -6.24
C LEU A 234 10.50 -7.75 -6.62
N ASP A 235 9.65 -7.95 -7.64
CA ASP A 235 9.16 -9.28 -8.02
C ASP A 235 10.24 -10.24 -8.54
N ARG A 236 11.45 -9.73 -8.76
CA ARG A 236 12.61 -10.49 -9.23
C ARG A 236 13.55 -10.93 -8.13
N PHE A 237 13.35 -10.49 -6.90
CA PHE A 237 14.08 -10.99 -5.74
C PHE A 237 13.55 -12.39 -5.36
N ARG A 238 14.45 -13.36 -5.14
CA ARG A 238 14.11 -14.74 -4.80
C ARG A 238 14.44 -15.11 -3.37
N LYS A 239 15.62 -14.71 -2.90
CA LYS A 239 16.08 -14.89 -1.52
C LYS A 239 16.66 -13.58 -1.05
N VAL A 240 16.34 -13.19 0.17
CA VAL A 240 16.88 -11.99 0.82
C VAL A 240 17.38 -12.37 2.19
N ARG A 241 18.60 -11.95 2.53
CA ARG A 241 19.19 -12.15 3.85
C ARG A 241 20.04 -10.94 4.22
N ALA A 242 19.64 -10.21 5.24
CA ALA A 242 20.43 -9.10 5.77
C ALA A 242 21.72 -9.59 6.47
N ILE A 243 22.81 -8.86 6.28
CA ILE A 243 24.10 -9.06 6.95
C ILE A 243 24.16 -8.09 8.14
N ALA A 244 23.48 -8.42 9.23
CA ALA A 244 23.31 -7.54 10.39
C ALA A 244 24.63 -7.14 11.09
N SER A 245 25.75 -7.81 10.81
CA SER A 245 27.06 -7.49 11.38
C SER A 245 27.80 -6.38 10.61
N ARG A 246 27.20 -5.81 9.57
CA ARG A 246 27.81 -4.80 8.69
C ARG A 246 26.84 -3.70 8.38
N THR A 247 27.35 -2.49 8.19
CA THR A 247 26.61 -1.32 7.73
C THR A 247 27.33 -0.64 6.59
N TYR A 248 26.63 0.18 5.82
CA TYR A 248 27.15 1.04 4.78
C TYR A 248 26.57 2.45 4.91
N THR A 249 27.21 3.41 4.30
CA THR A 249 26.71 4.79 4.18
C THR A 249 26.24 5.07 2.77
N VAL A 250 25.16 5.82 2.64
CA VAL A 250 24.67 6.34 1.35
C VAL A 250 25.31 7.73 1.16
N PRO A 251 25.87 8.04 -0.02
CA PRO A 251 26.40 9.37 -0.30
C PRO A 251 25.35 10.47 -0.09
N GLU A 252 25.76 11.62 0.43
CA GLU A 252 24.86 12.76 0.70
C GLU A 252 24.26 13.36 -0.58
N ASP A 253 24.97 13.26 -1.70
CA ASP A 253 24.53 13.70 -3.02
C ASP A 253 23.65 12.68 -3.76
N PHE A 254 23.39 11.52 -3.15
CA PHE A 254 22.52 10.53 -3.76
C PHE A 254 21.08 11.04 -3.85
N CYS A 255 20.59 11.13 -5.08
CA CYS A 255 19.21 11.51 -5.36
C CYS A 255 18.50 10.36 -6.07
N ILE A 256 17.55 9.73 -5.37
CA ILE A 256 16.81 8.57 -5.90
C ILE A 256 15.88 8.97 -7.06
N SER A 257 15.38 10.22 -7.13
CA SER A 257 14.54 10.69 -8.24
C SER A 257 15.22 10.56 -9.62
N ALA A 258 16.55 10.59 -9.65
CA ALA A 258 17.32 10.33 -10.88
C ALA A 258 17.13 8.91 -11.44
N PHE A 259 16.62 7.99 -10.62
CA PHE A 259 16.37 6.58 -11.01
C PHE A 259 14.92 6.31 -11.36
N VAL A 260 14.00 7.23 -11.12
CA VAL A 260 12.58 7.12 -11.50
C VAL A 260 12.42 7.44 -12.98
N ARG A 261 12.65 6.44 -13.83
CA ARG A 261 12.58 6.56 -15.29
C ARG A 261 11.16 6.33 -15.79
N LEU A 262 10.83 6.97 -16.91
CA LEU A 262 9.61 6.67 -17.66
C LEU A 262 9.71 5.27 -18.29
N PRO A 263 8.59 4.59 -18.61
CA PRO A 263 8.61 3.22 -19.13
C PRO A 263 9.44 3.05 -20.38
N PHE A 264 9.39 4.03 -21.26
CA PHE A 264 10.16 4.03 -22.51
C PHE A 264 11.66 4.30 -22.31
N GLN A 265 12.06 4.71 -21.11
CA GLN A 265 13.46 4.94 -20.73
C GLN A 265 14.08 3.73 -20.01
N MET A 266 13.31 2.64 -19.85
CA MET A 266 13.78 1.43 -19.17
C MET A 266 14.64 0.58 -20.11
N GLY A 267 15.94 0.66 -19.94
CA GLY A 267 16.93 -0.03 -20.75
C GLY A 267 18.07 0.90 -21.19
N GLU A 268 18.85 0.43 -22.17
CA GLU A 268 19.87 1.26 -22.82
C GLU A 268 19.18 2.15 -23.87
N ALA A 269 19.47 3.44 -23.86
CA ALA A 269 18.88 4.38 -24.78
C ALA A 269 19.37 4.07 -26.21
N THR A 270 18.42 3.86 -27.13
CA THR A 270 18.69 3.63 -28.55
C THR A 270 18.60 4.88 -29.39
N LEU A 271 17.85 5.89 -28.90
CA LEU A 271 17.69 7.20 -29.54
C LEU A 271 17.40 8.27 -28.48
N HIS A 272 17.49 9.54 -28.90
CA HIS A 272 17.08 10.71 -28.12
C HIS A 272 15.95 11.42 -28.85
N ALA A 273 14.94 11.83 -28.11
CA ALA A 273 13.70 12.39 -28.66
C ALA A 273 13.48 13.83 -28.19
N SER A 274 12.76 14.57 -29.03
CA SER A 274 12.22 15.90 -28.69
C SER A 274 10.70 15.83 -28.65
N PHE A 275 10.07 16.48 -27.66
CA PHE A 275 8.63 16.50 -27.45
C PHE A 275 8.10 17.93 -27.34
N SER A 276 6.90 18.16 -27.88
CA SER A 276 6.14 19.38 -27.73
C SER A 276 4.76 19.10 -27.12
N PRO A 277 4.15 20.02 -26.36
CA PRO A 277 2.77 19.87 -25.91
C PRO A 277 1.81 19.70 -27.09
N LEU A 278 0.81 18.83 -26.95
CA LEU A 278 -0.22 18.65 -27.99
C LEU A 278 -1.01 19.95 -28.20
N GLY A 279 -1.04 20.46 -29.46
CA GLY A 279 -1.60 21.74 -29.83
C GLY A 279 -3.13 21.85 -29.86
N MET A 280 -3.89 20.99 -29.21
CA MET A 280 -5.36 21.00 -29.18
C MET A 280 -5.88 22.27 -28.51
N ALA A 281 -6.48 23.17 -29.29
CA ALA A 281 -7.08 24.40 -28.79
C ALA A 281 -8.28 24.11 -27.87
N GLY A 282 -8.25 24.60 -26.66
CA GLY A 282 -9.41 24.83 -25.79
C GLY A 282 -9.90 23.71 -24.89
N LYS A 283 -9.76 22.43 -25.20
CA LYS A 283 -10.42 21.37 -24.44
C LYS A 283 -9.56 20.63 -23.43
N ASP A 284 -8.24 20.65 -23.56
CA ASP A 284 -7.35 19.86 -22.74
C ASP A 284 -6.04 20.60 -22.35
N ALA A 285 -6.15 21.86 -21.94
CA ALA A 285 -4.99 22.62 -21.43
C ALA A 285 -4.24 21.86 -20.31
N TYR A 286 -4.95 21.02 -19.59
CA TYR A 286 -4.40 20.14 -18.57
C TYR A 286 -3.59 18.97 -19.17
N LEU A 287 -4.04 18.36 -20.25
CA LEU A 287 -3.30 17.29 -20.94
C LEU A 287 -1.97 17.80 -21.53
N ARG A 288 -1.92 19.08 -21.89
CA ARG A 288 -0.68 19.74 -22.32
C ARG A 288 0.38 19.79 -21.23
N THR A 289 -0.05 19.83 -19.97
CA THR A 289 0.86 19.93 -18.82
C THR A 289 1.29 18.58 -18.27
N SER A 290 0.51 17.50 -18.45
CA SER A 290 0.79 16.20 -17.83
C SER A 290 2.15 15.63 -18.27
N GLY A 291 2.36 15.41 -19.56
CA GLY A 291 3.63 14.86 -20.06
C GLY A 291 4.80 15.82 -19.89
N VAL A 292 4.57 17.13 -20.09
CA VAL A 292 5.57 18.17 -19.86
C VAL A 292 5.97 18.20 -18.39
N THR A 293 5.01 18.16 -17.48
CA THR A 293 5.27 18.11 -16.04
C THR A 293 6.03 16.83 -15.64
N GLU A 294 5.65 15.71 -16.22
CA GLU A 294 6.31 14.41 -15.97
C GLU A 294 7.76 14.40 -16.44
N LEU A 295 8.08 15.04 -17.56
CA LEU A 295 9.44 15.20 -18.06
C LEU A 295 10.21 16.25 -17.24
N ALA A 296 9.60 17.38 -16.91
CA ALA A 296 10.21 18.43 -16.09
C ALA A 296 10.59 17.92 -14.69
N ALA A 297 9.76 17.11 -14.07
CA ALA A 297 10.04 16.46 -12.78
C ALA A 297 11.27 15.54 -12.81
N ARG A 298 11.74 15.16 -14.01
CA ARG A 298 12.94 14.35 -14.24
C ARG A 298 14.14 15.17 -14.75
N GLY A 299 14.02 16.51 -14.69
CA GLY A 299 15.08 17.43 -15.05
C GLY A 299 15.14 17.82 -16.52
N TYR A 300 14.15 17.42 -17.34
CA TYR A 300 14.07 17.85 -18.74
C TYR A 300 13.35 19.19 -18.83
N ALA A 301 14.10 20.27 -19.04
CA ALA A 301 13.51 21.60 -19.17
C ALA A 301 12.82 21.80 -20.55
N MET A 302 11.77 22.59 -20.56
CA MET A 302 11.12 23.02 -21.79
C MET A 302 11.78 24.33 -22.26
N GLU A 303 12.32 24.33 -23.48
CA GLU A 303 12.93 25.48 -24.15
C GLU A 303 12.18 25.73 -25.47
N ASP A 304 11.77 26.96 -25.72
CA ASP A 304 11.02 27.35 -26.93
C ASP A 304 9.81 26.45 -27.26
N GLY A 305 9.08 26.00 -26.22
CA GLY A 305 7.92 25.13 -26.39
C GLY A 305 8.26 23.65 -26.67
N THR A 306 9.54 23.27 -26.58
CA THR A 306 10.01 21.92 -26.87
C THR A 306 10.90 21.40 -25.74
N ILE A 307 10.71 20.15 -25.34
CA ILE A 307 11.61 19.42 -24.45
C ILE A 307 12.52 18.56 -25.33
N ARG A 308 13.84 18.71 -25.17
CA ARG A 308 14.84 18.07 -26.01
C ARG A 308 15.68 17.04 -25.28
N ASP A 309 16.37 16.22 -26.07
CA ASP A 309 17.38 15.27 -25.60
C ASP A 309 16.88 14.25 -24.58
N VAL A 310 15.62 13.81 -24.73
CA VAL A 310 15.01 12.80 -23.86
C VAL A 310 15.44 11.40 -24.32
N PRO A 311 16.18 10.62 -23.50
CA PRO A 311 16.63 9.28 -23.89
C PRO A 311 15.46 8.32 -23.99
N VAL A 312 15.41 7.53 -25.06
CA VAL A 312 14.39 6.53 -25.36
C VAL A 312 15.05 5.17 -25.58
N ALA A 313 14.65 4.19 -24.81
CA ALA A 313 15.08 2.79 -24.95
C ALA A 313 14.05 1.93 -25.70
N ASN A 314 12.79 2.35 -25.75
CA ASN A 314 11.73 1.66 -26.49
C ASN A 314 10.82 2.67 -27.18
N GLU A 315 10.92 2.74 -28.50
CA GLU A 315 10.25 3.71 -29.35
C GLU A 315 8.72 3.52 -29.40
N GLN A 316 8.22 2.29 -29.46
CA GLN A 316 6.78 2.00 -29.45
C GLN A 316 6.12 2.41 -28.13
N VAL A 317 6.81 2.12 -27.02
CA VAL A 317 6.36 2.55 -25.69
C VAL A 317 6.41 4.07 -25.56
N ALA A 318 7.42 4.74 -26.14
CA ALA A 318 7.50 6.21 -26.15
C ALA A 318 6.37 6.84 -26.95
N ALA A 319 6.04 6.28 -28.11
CA ALA A 319 4.93 6.73 -28.93
C ALA A 319 3.57 6.58 -28.21
N ALA A 320 3.32 5.41 -27.60
CA ALA A 320 2.11 5.17 -26.83
C ALA A 320 2.01 6.10 -25.61
N TRP A 321 3.12 6.24 -24.85
CA TRP A 321 3.17 7.17 -23.72
C TRP A 321 2.90 8.62 -24.17
N SER A 322 3.44 9.05 -25.30
CA SER A 322 3.23 10.43 -25.82
C SER A 322 1.75 10.72 -26.04
N ILE A 323 1.01 9.76 -26.60
CA ILE A 323 -0.44 9.89 -26.81
C ILE A 323 -1.17 9.99 -25.46
N ASP A 324 -0.86 9.11 -24.51
CA ASP A 324 -1.49 9.12 -23.18
C ASP A 324 -1.09 10.34 -22.35
N ALA A 325 0.12 10.84 -22.50
CA ALA A 325 0.66 11.99 -21.77
C ALA A 325 0.31 13.36 -22.40
N GLY A 326 -0.27 13.36 -23.60
CA GLY A 326 -0.68 14.59 -24.32
C GLY A 326 0.51 15.41 -24.84
N VAL A 327 1.58 14.75 -25.26
CA VAL A 327 2.74 15.34 -25.93
C VAL A 327 2.90 14.77 -27.34
N VAL A 328 3.49 15.54 -28.23
CA VAL A 328 3.77 15.14 -29.62
C VAL A 328 5.28 14.98 -29.77
N PRO A 329 5.78 13.84 -30.25
CA PRO A 329 7.19 13.72 -30.59
C PRO A 329 7.48 14.55 -31.85
N MET A 330 8.58 15.32 -31.80
CA MET A 330 9.05 16.17 -32.88
C MET A 330 10.22 15.51 -33.62
N GLU A 331 11.05 14.81 -32.91
CA GLU A 331 12.23 14.09 -33.38
C GLU A 331 12.46 12.83 -32.54
N PRO A 332 13.07 11.76 -33.10
CA PRO A 332 13.38 11.55 -34.52
C PRO A 332 12.14 11.19 -35.36
N GLU A 333 12.28 11.24 -36.68
CA GLU A 333 11.19 10.94 -37.62
C GLU A 333 10.59 9.54 -37.40
N SER A 334 11.39 8.53 -37.03
CA SER A 334 10.91 7.19 -36.73
C SER A 334 9.88 7.19 -35.59
N LEU A 335 10.13 7.93 -34.50
CA LEU A 335 9.22 8.06 -33.38
C LEU A 335 7.94 8.84 -33.77
N VAL A 336 8.07 9.88 -34.61
CA VAL A 336 6.92 10.61 -35.15
C VAL A 336 6.03 9.70 -36.00
N GLN A 337 6.64 8.83 -36.81
CA GLN A 337 5.91 7.84 -37.61
C GLN A 337 5.25 6.77 -36.75
N ALA A 338 5.91 6.27 -35.70
CA ALA A 338 5.33 5.35 -34.74
C ALA A 338 4.10 5.97 -34.02
N TYR A 339 4.22 7.21 -33.56
CA TYR A 339 3.13 7.97 -32.94
C TYR A 339 1.92 8.13 -33.89
N ARG A 340 2.17 8.56 -35.14
CA ARG A 340 1.11 8.69 -36.16
C ARG A 340 0.48 7.35 -36.53
N GLY A 341 1.29 6.29 -36.64
CA GLY A 341 0.83 4.93 -36.90
C GLY A 341 -0.14 4.40 -35.85
N ILE A 342 0.15 4.64 -34.58
CA ILE A 342 -0.75 4.29 -33.46
C ILE A 342 -2.07 5.05 -33.58
N LEU A 343 -2.04 6.36 -33.79
CA LEU A 343 -3.25 7.18 -33.93
C LEU A 343 -4.07 6.83 -35.16
N LEU A 344 -3.44 6.52 -36.30
CA LEU A 344 -4.14 6.06 -37.50
C LEU A 344 -4.88 4.76 -37.24
N SER A 345 -4.21 3.78 -36.60
CA SER A 345 -4.85 2.53 -36.21
C SER A 345 -6.02 2.75 -35.23
N ALA A 346 -5.87 3.65 -34.25
CA ALA A 346 -6.94 4.01 -33.33
C ALA A 346 -8.09 4.75 -34.00
N SER A 347 -7.83 5.51 -35.10
CA SER A 347 -8.85 6.20 -35.85
C SER A 347 -9.81 5.27 -36.60
N ASP A 348 -9.41 4.02 -36.79
CA ASP A 348 -10.18 2.94 -37.43
C ASP A 348 -10.73 1.91 -36.41
N CYS A 349 -10.64 2.22 -35.13
CA CYS A 349 -11.12 1.34 -34.07
C CYS A 349 -12.60 0.94 -34.30
N GLN A 350 -12.88 -0.37 -34.38
CA GLN A 350 -14.22 -0.93 -34.52
C GLN A 350 -14.52 -1.87 -33.36
N PRO A 351 -15.79 -2.00 -32.97
CA PRO A 351 -16.17 -2.99 -31.97
C PRO A 351 -15.83 -4.39 -32.43
N GLN A 352 -15.20 -5.17 -31.54
CA GLN A 352 -14.79 -6.54 -31.82
C GLN A 352 -15.31 -7.45 -30.70
N SER A 353 -15.88 -8.64 -31.05
CA SER A 353 -16.23 -9.61 -30.02
C SER A 353 -14.96 -10.07 -29.27
N LEU A 354 -15.06 -10.15 -27.97
CA LEU A 354 -13.97 -10.65 -27.11
C LEU A 354 -13.95 -12.18 -27.04
N ASP A 355 -15.00 -12.86 -27.52
CA ASP A 355 -15.17 -14.32 -27.44
C ASP A 355 -13.97 -15.12 -27.95
N PRO A 356 -13.30 -14.76 -29.06
CA PRO A 356 -12.15 -15.51 -29.56
C PRO A 356 -11.01 -15.62 -28.55
N TRP A 357 -10.80 -14.57 -27.75
CA TRP A 357 -9.76 -14.57 -26.70
C TRP A 357 -10.25 -15.20 -25.40
N LEU A 358 -11.53 -15.01 -25.05
CA LEU A 358 -12.14 -15.59 -23.84
C LEU A 358 -12.30 -17.10 -23.95
N ALA A 359 -12.56 -17.64 -25.14
CA ALA A 359 -12.68 -19.08 -25.40
C ALA A 359 -11.35 -19.82 -25.12
N ALA A 360 -10.22 -19.18 -25.25
CA ALA A 360 -8.91 -19.75 -24.89
C ALA A 360 -8.75 -20.03 -23.38
N GLY A 361 -9.66 -19.51 -22.56
CA GLY A 361 -9.63 -19.65 -21.10
C GLY A 361 -8.56 -18.78 -20.42
N LYS A 362 -8.58 -18.78 -19.10
CA LYS A 362 -7.52 -18.13 -18.31
C LYS A 362 -6.20 -18.87 -18.52
N ALA A 363 -5.11 -18.12 -18.66
CA ALA A 363 -3.80 -18.71 -18.57
C ALA A 363 -3.74 -19.50 -17.25
N HIS A 364 -3.37 -20.77 -17.31
CA HIS A 364 -2.96 -21.45 -16.10
C HIS A 364 -1.82 -20.62 -15.56
N ALA A 365 -1.98 -20.11 -14.34
CA ALA A 365 -0.87 -19.49 -13.65
C ALA A 365 0.29 -20.47 -13.81
N SER A 366 1.25 -20.12 -14.68
CA SER A 366 2.45 -20.95 -14.88
C SER A 366 2.90 -21.18 -13.46
N ASN A 367 3.12 -22.42 -13.06
CA ASN A 367 3.56 -22.82 -11.75
C ASN A 367 4.61 -21.83 -11.23
N ALA A 368 4.17 -20.64 -10.87
CA ALA A 368 4.81 -19.86 -9.85
C ALA A 368 4.85 -20.87 -8.73
N HIS A 369 6.00 -21.53 -8.58
CA HIS A 369 6.26 -22.53 -7.56
C HIS A 369 5.51 -22.05 -6.36
N PRO A 370 4.54 -22.84 -5.80
CA PRO A 370 3.74 -22.37 -4.68
C PRO A 370 4.78 -21.76 -3.76
N ARG A 371 4.70 -20.43 -3.58
CA ARG A 371 5.66 -19.72 -2.72
C ARG A 371 5.64 -20.60 -1.50
N ARG A 372 6.69 -21.38 -1.27
CA ARG A 372 6.81 -22.16 -0.05
C ARG A 372 6.50 -21.13 1.00
N ARG A 373 5.34 -21.26 1.67
CA ARG A 373 5.00 -20.46 2.83
C ARG A 373 6.24 -20.58 3.70
N GLY A 374 7.14 -19.62 3.52
CA GLY A 374 8.37 -19.59 4.27
C GLY A 374 7.92 -19.38 5.71
N ARG A 375 8.68 -19.84 6.67
CA ARG A 375 8.56 -19.73 8.14
C ARG A 375 8.15 -18.35 8.71
N LYS A 376 7.57 -17.45 7.94
CA LYS A 376 7.28 -16.05 8.26
C LYS A 376 5.79 -15.70 8.31
N GLY A 377 4.89 -16.63 7.99
CA GLY A 377 3.44 -16.38 8.05
C GLY A 377 2.99 -15.96 9.44
N GLY A 378 3.42 -16.69 10.47
CA GLY A 378 3.08 -16.38 11.85
C GLY A 378 3.59 -15.05 12.39
N VAL A 379 4.58 -14.42 11.73
CA VAL A 379 5.04 -13.06 12.09
C VAL A 379 4.09 -12.01 11.53
N LEU A 380 3.53 -12.22 10.35
CA LEU A 380 2.54 -11.30 9.79
C LEU A 380 1.26 -11.28 10.63
N GLU A 381 0.71 -12.45 10.92
CA GLU A 381 -0.46 -12.57 11.78
C GLU A 381 -0.18 -11.93 13.16
N ALA A 382 0.99 -12.13 13.74
CA ALA A 382 1.38 -11.49 15.00
C ALA A 382 1.46 -9.95 14.90
N ARG A 383 1.95 -9.39 13.78
CA ARG A 383 1.92 -7.94 13.52
C ARG A 383 0.50 -7.40 13.37
N GLN A 384 -0.35 -8.11 12.66
CA GLN A 384 -1.76 -7.76 12.50
C GLN A 384 -2.50 -7.85 13.85
N LEU A 385 -2.27 -8.91 14.63
CA LEU A 385 -2.83 -9.05 15.98
C LEU A 385 -2.32 -7.95 16.92
N SER A 386 -1.03 -7.59 16.84
CA SER A 386 -0.47 -6.44 17.56
C SER A 386 -1.21 -5.13 17.26
N ALA A 387 -1.56 -4.91 15.99
CA ALA A 387 -2.34 -3.73 15.59
C ALA A 387 -3.77 -3.77 16.15
N LEU A 388 -4.43 -4.93 16.16
CA LEU A 388 -5.75 -5.12 16.74
C LEU A 388 -5.75 -4.92 18.25
N ILE A 389 -4.79 -5.52 18.97
CA ILE A 389 -4.63 -5.35 20.42
C ILE A 389 -4.42 -3.88 20.78
N GLY A 390 -3.61 -3.17 20.00
CA GLY A 390 -3.37 -1.74 20.20
C GLY A 390 -4.59 -0.85 19.99
N SER A 391 -5.61 -1.34 19.29
CA SER A 391 -6.86 -0.61 19.05
C SER A 391 -7.93 -0.82 20.14
N LEU A 392 -7.76 -1.82 21.01
CA LEU A 392 -8.67 -2.16 22.10
C LEU A 392 -8.24 -1.41 23.36
N ASP A 393 -8.55 -0.14 23.48
CA ASP A 393 -8.12 0.70 24.61
C ASP A 393 -9.24 1.13 25.57
N GLU A 394 -10.49 1.02 25.16
CA GLU A 394 -11.65 1.43 25.98
C GLU A 394 -12.57 0.22 26.27
N GLU A 395 -13.10 0.15 27.48
CA GLU A 395 -14.15 -0.81 27.85
C GLU A 395 -15.38 -0.66 26.93
N GLY A 396 -15.92 -1.76 26.45
CA GLY A 396 -17.00 -1.75 25.46
C GLY A 396 -16.55 -1.45 24.03
N ALA A 397 -15.23 -1.35 23.74
CA ALA A 397 -14.74 -1.22 22.39
C ALA A 397 -15.12 -2.44 21.56
N THR A 398 -15.74 -2.21 20.42
CA THR A 398 -16.22 -3.26 19.51
C THR A 398 -15.36 -3.28 18.25
N ILE A 399 -14.95 -4.47 17.82
CA ILE A 399 -14.26 -4.69 16.55
C ILE A 399 -15.07 -5.67 15.71
N SER A 400 -15.53 -5.24 14.53
CA SER A 400 -16.17 -6.13 13.57
C SER A 400 -15.21 -6.67 12.53
N ALA A 401 -15.43 -7.92 12.07
CA ALA A 401 -14.61 -8.54 11.02
C ALA A 401 -14.61 -7.71 9.72
N ASN A 402 -15.71 -7.04 9.39
CA ASN A 402 -15.77 -6.14 8.23
C ASN A 402 -14.82 -4.95 8.38
N VAL A 403 -14.76 -4.35 9.57
CA VAL A 403 -13.87 -3.21 9.84
C VAL A 403 -12.41 -3.66 9.86
N VAL A 404 -12.11 -4.81 10.46
CA VAL A 404 -10.77 -5.42 10.41
C VAL A 404 -10.33 -5.67 8.98
N ALA A 405 -11.20 -6.28 8.16
CA ALA A 405 -10.91 -6.55 6.75
C ALA A 405 -10.58 -5.26 5.98
N GLN A 406 -11.37 -4.21 6.19
CA GLN A 406 -11.14 -2.91 5.56
C GLN A 406 -9.84 -2.24 6.05
N ARG A 407 -9.58 -2.24 7.34
CA ARG A 407 -8.40 -1.60 7.94
C ARG A 407 -7.09 -2.29 7.57
N LEU A 408 -7.07 -3.62 7.62
CA LEU A 408 -5.88 -4.40 7.30
C LEU A 408 -5.78 -4.77 5.80
N GLY A 409 -6.80 -4.44 4.99
CA GLY A 409 -6.85 -4.76 3.56
C GLY A 409 -6.83 -6.26 3.28
N CYS A 410 -7.47 -7.03 4.13
CA CYS A 410 -7.56 -8.47 4.01
C CYS A 410 -9.00 -8.92 3.68
N THR A 411 -9.19 -10.21 3.44
CA THR A 411 -10.53 -10.77 3.25
C THR A 411 -11.28 -10.87 4.57
N ILE A 412 -12.61 -10.86 4.52
CA ILE A 412 -13.45 -11.04 5.71
C ILE A 412 -13.15 -12.38 6.40
N ALA A 413 -12.89 -13.45 5.62
CA ALA A 413 -12.51 -14.75 6.18
C ALA A 413 -11.18 -14.66 6.97
N HIS A 414 -10.18 -13.93 6.46
CA HIS A 414 -8.93 -13.71 7.18
C HIS A 414 -9.13 -12.82 8.41
N ALA A 415 -10.00 -11.82 8.33
CA ALA A 415 -10.35 -10.97 9.47
C ALA A 415 -11.01 -11.78 10.60
N LYS A 416 -11.96 -12.67 10.28
CA LYS A 416 -12.57 -13.61 11.24
C LYS A 416 -11.52 -14.53 11.86
N HIS A 417 -10.60 -15.06 11.05
CA HIS A 417 -9.49 -15.87 11.52
C HIS A 417 -8.58 -15.09 12.51
N LEU A 418 -8.26 -13.83 12.22
CA LEU A 418 -7.50 -12.96 13.14
C LEU A 418 -8.26 -12.72 14.45
N LEU A 419 -9.57 -12.51 14.40
CA LEU A 419 -10.40 -12.37 15.60
C LEU A 419 -10.42 -13.67 16.43
N SER A 420 -10.53 -14.84 15.79
CA SER A 420 -10.41 -16.13 16.47
C SER A 420 -9.05 -16.28 17.16
N LEU A 421 -7.94 -16.01 16.46
CA LEU A 421 -6.61 -16.05 17.07
C LEU A 421 -6.45 -15.05 18.22
N LEU A 422 -7.07 -13.88 18.14
CA LEU A 422 -7.04 -12.86 19.20
C LEU A 422 -7.78 -13.36 20.45
N ILE A 423 -8.95 -13.98 20.28
CA ILE A 423 -9.74 -14.56 21.35
C ILE A 423 -8.96 -15.71 21.99
N ASP A 424 -8.42 -16.62 21.18
CA ASP A 424 -7.60 -17.74 21.69
C ASP A 424 -6.35 -17.25 22.42
N ALA A 425 -5.70 -16.20 21.93
CA ALA A 425 -4.57 -15.58 22.61
C ALA A 425 -4.97 -14.96 23.95
N SER A 426 -6.24 -14.60 24.12
CA SER A 426 -6.80 -14.02 25.33
C SER A 426 -7.40 -15.06 26.28
N ASP A 427 -7.75 -16.28 25.86
CA ASP A 427 -8.61 -17.22 26.60
C ASP A 427 -7.89 -18.33 27.39
N GLU A 428 -6.56 -18.42 27.38
CA GLU A 428 -5.88 -19.47 28.17
C GLU A 428 -6.07 -19.34 29.69
N GLU A 429 -6.35 -20.44 30.34
CA GLU A 429 -6.67 -20.57 31.75
C GLU A 429 -5.65 -19.92 32.67
N ASN A 430 -5.83 -18.79 33.21
CA ASN A 430 -5.19 -18.24 34.41
C ASN A 430 -4.47 -16.89 34.42
N LEU A 431 -4.43 -16.02 33.40
CA LEU A 431 -3.68 -14.78 33.61
C LEU A 431 -4.20 -13.57 32.81
N ASN A 432 -4.42 -12.46 33.51
CA ASN A 432 -4.46 -11.04 33.04
C ASN A 432 -4.69 -10.81 31.54
N ARG A 433 -5.85 -11.13 31.03
CA ARG A 433 -6.15 -11.27 29.61
C ARG A 433 -6.95 -10.11 29.09
N LEU A 434 -7.03 -10.00 27.77
CA LEU A 434 -8.03 -9.18 27.11
C LEU A 434 -9.37 -9.95 27.18
N PRO A 435 -10.29 -9.61 28.09
CA PRO A 435 -11.57 -10.28 28.16
C PRO A 435 -12.44 -9.82 26.99
N LEU A 436 -12.48 -10.65 25.96
CA LEU A 436 -13.25 -10.44 24.75
C LEU A 436 -14.50 -11.33 24.75
N ALA A 437 -15.63 -10.75 24.42
CA ALA A 437 -16.84 -11.49 24.06
C ALA A 437 -17.01 -11.44 22.53
N THR A 438 -17.50 -12.51 21.93
CA THR A 438 -17.77 -12.62 20.50
C THR A 438 -19.12 -13.24 20.24
N ASP A 439 -19.65 -13.03 19.04
CA ASP A 439 -20.78 -13.76 18.49
C ASP A 439 -20.37 -15.14 17.95
N ASP A 440 -21.33 -16.02 17.73
CA ASP A 440 -21.09 -17.41 17.31
C ASP A 440 -20.37 -17.54 15.96
N ASP A 441 -20.43 -16.53 15.10
CA ASP A 441 -19.83 -16.54 13.76
C ASP A 441 -18.54 -15.72 13.66
N MET A 442 -17.97 -15.26 14.77
CA MET A 442 -16.77 -14.44 14.85
C MET A 442 -16.85 -13.15 14.01
N SER A 443 -18.03 -12.58 13.87
CA SER A 443 -18.23 -11.35 13.11
C SER A 443 -17.91 -10.11 13.91
N GLU A 444 -18.00 -10.18 15.22
CA GLU A 444 -17.77 -9.07 16.14
C GLU A 444 -17.13 -9.54 17.44
N ALA A 445 -16.17 -8.76 17.93
CA ALA A 445 -15.56 -8.95 19.25
C ALA A 445 -15.71 -7.67 20.08
N VAL A 446 -16.08 -7.83 21.35
CA VAL A 446 -16.28 -6.72 22.30
C VAL A 446 -15.32 -6.87 23.46
N LEU A 447 -14.58 -5.81 23.79
CA LEU A 447 -13.72 -5.74 24.96
C LEU A 447 -14.59 -5.52 26.20
N LEU A 448 -14.62 -6.52 27.11
CA LEU A 448 -15.43 -6.43 28.34
C LEU A 448 -14.83 -5.49 29.38
N PHE A 449 -13.53 -5.54 29.54
CA PHE A 449 -12.76 -4.59 30.36
C PHE A 449 -11.29 -4.53 29.94
N ASN A 450 -10.65 -3.39 30.14
CA ASN A 450 -9.28 -3.16 29.67
C ASN A 450 -8.24 -3.57 30.72
N THR A 451 -7.48 -4.63 30.42
CA THR A 451 -6.36 -5.09 31.26
C THR A 451 -5.00 -4.51 30.84
N ILE A 452 -4.91 -3.92 29.64
CA ILE A 452 -3.66 -3.39 29.05
C ILE A 452 -3.57 -1.86 29.23
N ALA A 453 -4.45 -1.27 30.03
CA ALA A 453 -4.55 0.19 30.21
C ALA A 453 -3.18 0.88 30.43
N GLY A 454 -2.93 1.90 29.65
CA GLY A 454 -1.73 2.75 29.78
C GLY A 454 -0.45 2.21 29.15
N ARG A 455 -0.49 1.10 28.39
CA ARG A 455 0.69 0.54 27.70
C ARG A 455 0.43 0.39 26.20
N PRO A 456 0.41 1.50 25.44
CA PRO A 456 0.11 1.45 24.02
C PRO A 456 1.18 0.64 23.28
N ILE A 457 0.73 -0.24 22.39
CA ILE A 457 1.57 -0.88 21.40
C ILE A 457 1.97 0.20 20.39
N ARG A 458 3.27 0.35 20.15
CA ARG A 458 3.84 1.46 19.40
C ARG A 458 4.10 1.09 17.95
N LEU A 459 4.28 2.12 17.11
CA LEU A 459 4.71 1.95 15.73
C LEU A 459 6.12 1.35 15.67
N THR A 460 6.37 0.48 14.72
CA THR A 460 7.73 0.06 14.37
C THR A 460 8.46 1.19 13.64
N LEU A 461 9.78 1.07 13.54
CA LEU A 461 10.58 2.01 12.76
C LEU A 461 10.07 2.14 11.33
N THR A 462 9.78 1.00 10.67
CA THR A 462 9.29 0.94 9.29
C THR A 462 7.90 1.56 9.17
N GLU A 463 7.00 1.30 10.12
CA GLU A 463 5.67 1.90 10.17
C GLU A 463 5.74 3.42 10.36
N SER A 464 6.68 3.90 11.17
CA SER A 464 6.89 5.32 11.39
C SER A 464 7.43 6.02 10.15
N VAL A 465 8.40 5.41 9.45
CA VAL A 465 8.91 5.90 8.16
C VAL A 465 7.78 5.95 7.12
N ALA A 466 6.98 4.88 7.04
CA ALA A 466 5.84 4.81 6.13
C ALA A 466 4.84 5.95 6.36
N LEU A 467 4.56 6.24 7.64
CA LEU A 467 3.63 7.28 8.03
C LEU A 467 4.17 8.68 7.69
N ILE A 468 5.42 8.97 8.02
CA ILE A 468 6.05 10.27 7.71
C ILE A 468 6.13 10.48 6.20
N ALA A 469 6.53 9.46 5.46
CA ALA A 469 6.55 9.52 4.01
C ALA A 469 5.17 9.80 3.43
N ALA A 470 4.14 9.14 3.95
CA ALA A 470 2.75 9.37 3.53
C ALA A 470 2.27 10.78 3.83
N LEU A 471 2.59 11.35 5.00
CA LEU A 471 2.24 12.72 5.37
C LEU A 471 2.93 13.76 4.46
N LEU A 472 4.22 13.56 4.15
CA LEU A 472 4.93 14.42 3.20
C LEU A 472 4.28 14.39 1.82
N LEU A 473 3.88 13.20 1.35
CA LEU A 473 3.15 13.03 0.09
C LEU A 473 1.75 13.64 0.11
N ALA A 474 1.11 13.64 1.27
CA ALA A 474 -0.18 14.30 1.49
C ALA A 474 -0.03 15.83 1.67
N GLY A 475 1.18 16.39 1.52
CA GLY A 475 1.41 17.83 1.59
C GLY A 475 1.46 18.40 2.99
N VAL A 476 1.61 17.56 4.01
CA VAL A 476 1.84 18.04 5.37
C VAL A 476 3.27 18.53 5.47
N GLU A 477 3.43 19.82 5.73
CA GLU A 477 4.75 20.44 5.82
C GLU A 477 5.55 19.97 7.05
N PRO A 478 6.89 19.87 6.95
CA PRO A 478 7.72 19.50 8.09
C PRO A 478 7.57 20.41 9.32
N GLN A 479 7.11 21.66 9.14
CA GLN A 479 6.85 22.62 10.20
C GLN A 479 5.50 22.43 10.89
N ASP A 480 4.61 21.59 10.30
CA ASP A 480 3.31 21.31 10.89
C ASP A 480 3.46 20.67 12.29
N PRO A 481 2.73 21.13 13.30
CA PRO A 481 2.80 20.57 14.66
C PRO A 481 2.55 19.06 14.72
N LEU A 482 1.67 18.54 13.87
CA LEU A 482 1.39 17.10 13.79
C LEU A 482 2.61 16.35 13.26
N PHE A 483 3.23 16.85 12.17
CA PHE A 483 4.43 16.27 11.61
C PHE A 483 5.58 16.27 12.62
N GLN A 484 5.76 17.38 13.34
CA GLN A 484 6.78 17.48 14.38
C GLN A 484 6.55 16.53 15.55
N LYS A 485 5.31 16.35 16.01
CA LYS A 485 4.97 15.36 17.04
C LYS A 485 5.39 13.93 16.63
N LEU A 486 5.20 13.59 15.37
CA LEU A 486 5.55 12.27 14.84
C LEU A 486 7.05 12.14 14.61
N SER A 487 7.72 13.17 14.08
CA SER A 487 9.15 13.13 13.74
C SER A 487 10.06 13.23 14.97
N GLN A 488 9.67 13.98 16.02
CA GLN A 488 10.43 14.02 17.28
C GLN A 488 10.58 12.65 17.92
N SER A 489 9.59 11.80 17.75
CA SER A 489 9.64 10.43 18.23
C SER A 489 10.56 9.52 17.38
N LEU A 490 10.91 9.91 16.17
CA LEU A 490 11.77 9.18 15.24
C LEU A 490 13.23 9.64 15.30
N SER A 491 13.49 10.90 15.66
CA SER A 491 14.81 11.52 15.59
C SER A 491 15.89 10.78 16.39
N ALA A 492 15.52 10.08 17.46
CA ALA A 492 16.45 9.27 18.25
C ALA A 492 16.91 7.99 17.54
N ALA A 493 16.16 7.49 16.54
CA ALA A 493 16.40 6.19 15.90
C ALA A 493 16.82 6.28 14.42
N ILE A 494 16.43 7.32 13.69
CA ILE A 494 16.57 7.40 12.22
C ILE A 494 17.34 8.63 11.75
N GLY A 495 17.54 9.63 12.59
CA GLY A 495 18.00 10.96 12.15
C GLY A 495 16.83 11.90 11.83
N ASP A 496 17.09 12.94 11.06
CA ASP A 496 16.12 14.00 10.77
C ASP A 496 15.10 13.64 9.66
N ALA A 497 14.01 14.37 9.57
CA ALA A 497 12.97 14.20 8.55
C ALA A 497 13.49 14.25 7.09
N PRO A 498 14.50 15.07 6.72
CA PRO A 498 15.13 15.01 5.41
C PRO A 498 15.73 13.66 5.07
N THR A 499 16.34 12.97 6.04
CA THR A 499 16.89 11.61 5.84
C THR A 499 15.78 10.61 5.53
N VAL A 500 14.62 10.70 6.21
CA VAL A 500 13.45 9.87 5.90
C VAL A 500 12.92 10.18 4.50
N ALA A 501 12.82 11.45 4.14
CA ALA A 501 12.39 11.86 2.80
C ALA A 501 13.33 11.34 1.69
N SER A 502 14.62 11.22 1.96
CA SER A 502 15.60 10.66 1.00
C SER A 502 15.46 9.15 0.80
N LEU A 503 14.89 8.43 1.78
CA LEU A 503 14.66 6.98 1.70
C LEU A 503 13.43 6.61 0.86
N VAL A 504 12.50 7.54 0.77
CA VAL A 504 11.25 7.37 0.05
C VAL A 504 11.18 8.42 -1.03
N VAL A 505 11.38 8.03 -2.28
CA VAL A 505 10.88 8.89 -3.34
C VAL A 505 9.40 8.66 -3.42
N ALA A 506 8.82 9.57 -2.86
CA ALA A 506 7.71 10.24 -3.44
C ALA A 506 8.06 10.64 -4.87
N ARG A 507 7.23 10.25 -5.85
CA ARG A 507 7.23 10.98 -7.10
C ARG A 507 7.52 12.45 -6.76
N GLN A 508 8.52 13.04 -7.37
CA GLN A 508 8.60 14.49 -7.50
C GLN A 508 7.45 14.89 -8.44
N GLU A 509 6.24 14.78 -7.94
CA GLU A 509 5.14 15.56 -8.47
C GLU A 509 5.37 16.98 -7.97
N PRO A 510 5.14 17.98 -8.80
CA PRO A 510 5.16 19.35 -8.31
C PRO A 510 4.14 19.42 -7.18
N SER A 511 4.63 19.67 -5.99
CA SER A 511 3.94 19.95 -4.73
C SER A 511 2.58 19.26 -4.59
N SER A 512 2.40 18.51 -3.53
CA SER A 512 1.06 18.09 -3.10
C SER A 512 0.12 19.28 -3.20
N PRO A 513 -1.11 19.10 -3.71
CA PRO A 513 -2.00 20.21 -3.91
C PRO A 513 -2.18 20.96 -2.59
N GLU A 514 -1.90 22.25 -2.59
CA GLU A 514 -2.02 23.14 -1.40
C GLU A 514 -3.37 22.97 -0.67
N ALA A 515 -4.39 22.60 -1.43
CA ALA A 515 -5.75 22.38 -0.92
C ALA A 515 -5.95 21.05 -0.17
N LEU A 516 -5.03 20.09 -0.29
CA LEU A 516 -5.21 18.73 0.24
C LEU A 516 -5.37 18.71 1.79
N PRO A 517 -4.52 19.39 2.57
CA PRO A 517 -4.68 19.43 4.03
C PRO A 517 -6.02 20.04 4.45
N THR A 518 -6.47 21.09 3.78
CA THR A 518 -7.76 21.73 4.05
C THR A 518 -8.93 20.81 3.73
N CYS A 519 -8.85 20.03 2.64
CA CYS A 519 -9.84 19.02 2.29
C CYS A 519 -9.90 17.90 3.33
N ALA A 520 -8.75 17.41 3.79
CA ALA A 520 -8.67 16.35 4.82
C ALA A 520 -9.24 16.85 6.17
N ASP A 521 -8.93 18.08 6.58
CA ASP A 521 -9.49 18.70 7.77
C ASP A 521 -11.02 18.86 7.67
N ALA A 522 -11.52 19.28 6.51
CA ALA A 522 -12.95 19.41 6.26
C ALA A 522 -13.71 18.09 6.33
N ILE A 523 -13.14 16.99 5.85
CA ILE A 523 -13.72 15.65 5.98
C ILE A 523 -13.72 15.23 7.44
N THR A 524 -12.60 15.37 8.13
CA THR A 524 -12.44 15.01 9.55
C THR A 524 -13.46 15.72 10.45
N ASN A 525 -13.71 17.01 10.19
CA ASN A 525 -14.61 17.84 10.98
C ASN A 525 -16.03 17.95 10.39
N ARG A 526 -16.30 17.25 9.28
CA ARG A 526 -17.61 17.26 8.58
C ARG A 526 -18.03 18.65 8.10
N HIS A 527 -17.07 19.48 7.72
CA HIS A 527 -17.33 20.83 7.22
C HIS A 527 -17.64 20.83 5.73
N VAL A 528 -18.46 21.77 5.29
CA VAL A 528 -18.65 22.12 3.87
C VAL A 528 -17.52 23.04 3.45
N ILE A 529 -17.00 22.86 2.24
CA ILE A 529 -15.95 23.70 1.65
C ILE A 529 -16.46 24.46 0.44
N SER A 530 -15.92 25.66 0.26
CA SER A 530 -16.09 26.49 -0.94
C SER A 530 -14.75 26.64 -1.64
N PHE A 531 -14.75 26.53 -2.98
CA PHE A 531 -13.55 26.66 -3.80
C PHE A 531 -13.86 27.05 -5.24
N GLY A 532 -12.89 27.68 -5.91
CA GLY A 532 -12.88 27.84 -7.35
C GLY A 532 -12.43 26.53 -8.01
N TYR A 533 -13.08 26.10 -9.07
CA TYR A 533 -12.73 24.89 -9.81
C TYR A 533 -12.56 25.15 -11.31
N THR A 534 -11.42 24.74 -11.85
CA THR A 534 -11.14 24.79 -13.28
C THR A 534 -11.43 23.43 -13.89
N SER A 535 -12.44 23.37 -14.77
CA SER A 535 -12.80 22.14 -15.48
C SER A 535 -11.71 21.71 -16.48
N THR A 536 -11.82 20.48 -17.02
CA THR A 536 -10.98 20.01 -18.13
C THR A 536 -11.10 20.87 -19.39
N THR A 537 -12.21 21.63 -19.52
CA THR A 537 -12.47 22.53 -20.64
C THR A 537 -12.00 23.96 -20.39
N GLY A 538 -11.26 24.20 -19.29
CA GLY A 538 -10.79 25.54 -18.91
C GLY A 538 -11.88 26.47 -18.33
N GLN A 539 -13.10 25.97 -18.09
CA GLN A 539 -14.16 26.78 -17.48
C GLN A 539 -13.93 26.90 -15.97
N HIS A 540 -13.92 28.12 -15.47
CA HIS A 540 -13.88 28.41 -14.04
C HIS A 540 -15.30 28.45 -13.45
N SER A 541 -15.47 27.88 -12.27
CA SER A 541 -16.74 27.88 -11.57
C SER A 541 -16.51 27.80 -10.07
N SER A 542 -17.31 28.52 -9.29
CA SER A 542 -17.33 28.36 -7.82
C SER A 542 -18.13 27.11 -7.46
N ARG A 543 -17.65 26.38 -6.46
CA ARG A 543 -18.26 25.16 -5.94
C ARG A 543 -18.46 25.26 -4.46
N LEU A 544 -19.56 24.64 -4.01
CA LEU A 544 -19.86 24.45 -2.60
C LEU A 544 -20.09 22.94 -2.39
N VAL A 545 -19.19 22.30 -1.67
CA VAL A 545 -19.13 20.83 -1.63
C VAL A 545 -19.08 20.34 -0.18
N LYS A 546 -19.90 19.35 0.15
CA LYS A 546 -19.73 18.54 1.34
C LYS A 546 -18.74 17.41 0.98
N PRO A 547 -17.50 17.47 1.47
CA PRO A 547 -16.50 16.46 1.16
C PRO A 547 -16.83 15.14 1.85
N GLY A 548 -16.61 14.01 1.16
CA GLY A 548 -16.86 12.67 1.67
C GLY A 548 -15.61 11.83 1.80
N ALA A 549 -14.75 11.82 0.77
CA ALA A 549 -13.54 11.02 0.75
C ALA A 549 -12.44 11.67 -0.10
N ILE A 550 -11.20 11.31 0.19
CA ILE A 550 -10.04 11.60 -0.65
C ILE A 550 -9.52 10.29 -1.23
N SER A 551 -9.14 10.31 -2.50
CA SER A 551 -8.48 9.18 -3.15
C SER A 551 -7.25 9.66 -3.92
N HIS A 552 -6.24 8.78 -3.99
CA HIS A 552 -5.03 8.99 -4.78
C HIS A 552 -5.03 7.99 -5.94
N ARG A 553 -4.95 8.49 -7.18
CA ARG A 553 -5.01 7.65 -8.37
C ARG A 553 -4.11 8.26 -9.45
N ASP A 554 -3.26 7.45 -10.06
CA ASP A 554 -2.31 7.90 -11.12
C ASP A 554 -1.42 9.08 -10.72
N GLY A 555 -1.02 9.13 -9.45
CA GLY A 555 -0.27 10.26 -8.94
C GLY A 555 -1.11 11.53 -8.79
N GLN A 556 -2.43 11.45 -8.85
CA GLN A 556 -3.33 12.60 -8.72
C GLN A 556 -4.26 12.42 -7.53
N TRP A 557 -4.49 13.50 -6.83
CA TRP A 557 -5.40 13.55 -5.69
C TRP A 557 -6.80 13.97 -6.13
N TYR A 558 -7.81 13.27 -5.65
CA TYR A 558 -9.22 13.53 -5.93
C TYR A 558 -9.98 13.69 -4.64
N LEU A 559 -10.87 14.69 -4.60
CA LEU A 559 -11.88 14.87 -3.58
C LEU A 559 -13.21 14.35 -4.13
N GLU A 560 -13.78 13.36 -3.47
CA GLU A 560 -15.15 12.92 -3.69
C GLU A 560 -16.07 13.65 -2.72
N GLY A 561 -17.14 14.25 -3.23
CA GLY A 561 -18.04 15.01 -2.40
C GLY A 561 -19.35 15.37 -3.10
N TYR A 562 -20.34 15.75 -2.29
CA TYR A 562 -21.63 16.20 -2.77
C TYR A 562 -21.59 17.68 -3.12
N ASP A 563 -21.74 18.00 -4.42
CA ASP A 563 -21.84 19.37 -4.92
C ASP A 563 -23.24 19.92 -4.64
N LEU A 564 -23.34 20.79 -3.66
CA LEU A 564 -24.59 21.42 -3.23
C LEU A 564 -25.22 22.28 -4.33
N SER A 565 -24.40 22.89 -5.19
CA SER A 565 -24.89 23.72 -6.28
C SER A 565 -25.51 22.89 -7.42
N ARG A 566 -25.16 21.61 -7.52
CA ARG A 566 -25.63 20.72 -8.58
C ARG A 566 -26.41 19.52 -8.08
N ALA A 567 -26.61 19.39 -6.77
CA ALA A 567 -27.33 18.33 -6.11
C ALA A 567 -26.86 16.91 -6.55
N ALA A 568 -25.55 16.67 -6.67
CA ALA A 568 -24.99 15.43 -7.17
C ALA A 568 -23.61 15.11 -6.54
N MET A 569 -23.30 13.82 -6.39
CA MET A 569 -21.94 13.35 -6.08
C MET A 569 -21.00 13.65 -7.25
N ARG A 570 -19.82 14.16 -6.95
CA ARG A 570 -18.80 14.52 -7.93
C ARG A 570 -17.40 14.24 -7.41
N ASN A 571 -16.49 13.98 -8.37
CA ASN A 571 -15.07 13.86 -8.13
C ASN A 571 -14.36 15.12 -8.65
N PHE A 572 -13.60 15.75 -7.77
CA PHE A 572 -12.83 16.95 -8.08
C PHE A 572 -11.34 16.62 -7.97
N ARG A 573 -10.56 16.94 -8.98
CA ARG A 573 -9.10 16.91 -8.87
C ARG A 573 -8.66 18.05 -7.97
N ILE A 574 -7.90 17.73 -6.93
CA ILE A 574 -7.54 18.72 -5.91
C ILE A 574 -6.58 19.79 -6.45
N ASP A 575 -5.68 19.42 -7.37
CA ASP A 575 -4.78 20.37 -8.07
C ASP A 575 -5.47 21.40 -8.96
N ARG A 576 -6.78 21.22 -9.25
CA ARG A 576 -7.63 22.17 -10.00
C ARG A 576 -8.49 23.04 -9.11
N MET A 577 -8.37 22.89 -7.82
CA MET A 577 -9.07 23.68 -6.82
C MET A 577 -8.25 24.90 -6.43
N THR A 578 -8.88 26.04 -6.32
CA THR A 578 -8.25 27.31 -5.91
C THR A 578 -9.05 27.96 -4.79
N GLY A 579 -8.36 28.58 -3.83
CA GLY A 579 -9.00 29.32 -2.76
C GLY A 579 -9.93 28.46 -1.91
N VAL A 580 -9.51 27.25 -1.50
CA VAL A 580 -10.33 26.36 -0.68
C VAL A 580 -10.50 26.94 0.70
N THR A 581 -11.75 27.11 1.11
CA THR A 581 -12.12 27.66 2.43
C THR A 581 -13.26 26.86 3.04
N ILE A 582 -13.27 26.78 4.36
CA ILE A 582 -14.39 26.20 5.10
C ILE A 582 -15.58 27.17 5.05
N ALA A 583 -16.70 26.69 4.52
CA ALA A 583 -17.93 27.48 4.42
C ALA A 583 -18.63 27.51 5.79
N LYS A 584 -18.88 28.70 6.32
CA LYS A 584 -19.65 28.91 7.54
C LYS A 584 -21.15 28.75 7.21
N ASP A 585 -21.90 28.05 8.06
CA ASP A 585 -23.38 27.95 8.02
C ASP A 585 -24.01 27.00 6.99
N HIS A 586 -23.62 25.71 6.97
CA HIS A 586 -24.37 24.68 6.24
C HIS A 586 -24.65 23.43 7.09
N ALA A 587 -25.34 23.61 8.20
CA ALA A 587 -25.59 22.53 9.18
C ALA A 587 -26.58 21.41 8.72
N ASN A 588 -27.33 21.63 7.64
CA ASN A 588 -28.42 20.74 7.20
C ASN A 588 -28.16 20.01 5.87
N VAL A 589 -26.93 19.58 5.61
CA VAL A 589 -26.65 18.76 4.42
C VAL A 589 -26.85 17.28 4.78
N PRO A 590 -27.65 16.51 4.00
CA PRO A 590 -27.90 15.10 4.27
C PRO A 590 -26.60 14.31 4.45
N GLU A 591 -26.61 13.32 5.34
CA GLU A 591 -25.53 12.35 5.44
C GLU A 591 -25.60 11.46 4.19
N ILE A 592 -24.65 11.61 3.30
CA ILE A 592 -24.62 10.88 2.04
C ILE A 592 -23.54 9.81 2.16
N ALA A 593 -23.96 8.56 2.06
CA ALA A 593 -23.01 7.46 1.87
C ALA A 593 -22.27 7.68 0.55
N PRO A 594 -20.95 7.55 0.50
CA PRO A 594 -20.19 7.63 -0.75
C PRO A 594 -20.57 6.43 -1.63
N ASP A 595 -21.45 6.62 -2.57
CA ASP A 595 -21.84 5.63 -3.56
C ASP A 595 -21.01 5.84 -4.82
N GLY A 596 -19.74 5.42 -4.74
CA GLY A 596 -18.77 5.46 -5.83
C GLY A 596 -18.99 4.32 -6.83
N THR A 597 -20.23 4.03 -7.24
CA THR A 597 -20.49 3.09 -8.31
C THR A 597 -19.96 3.66 -9.63
N PRO A 598 -19.09 2.94 -10.36
CA PRO A 598 -18.64 3.37 -11.68
C PRO A 598 -19.85 3.52 -12.60
N GLN A 599 -19.85 4.56 -13.44
CA GLN A 599 -20.93 4.82 -14.37
C GLN A 599 -21.17 3.63 -15.32
N ARG A 600 -20.08 2.93 -15.69
CA ARG A 600 -20.07 1.62 -16.35
C ARG A 600 -18.69 0.97 -16.28
N THR A 601 -18.61 -0.35 -16.45
CA THR A 601 -17.32 -1.07 -16.58
C THR A 601 -17.10 -1.37 -18.07
N ILE A 602 -15.93 -1.02 -18.58
CA ILE A 602 -15.48 -1.33 -19.93
C ILE A 602 -14.58 -2.55 -19.88
N ASN A 603 -14.91 -3.56 -20.69
CA ASN A 603 -14.08 -4.74 -20.90
C ASN A 603 -13.35 -4.61 -22.24
N PHE A 604 -12.08 -4.97 -22.24
CA PHE A 604 -11.28 -5.01 -23.46
C PHE A 604 -10.12 -6.00 -23.30
N VAL A 605 -9.52 -6.41 -24.39
CA VAL A 605 -8.38 -7.31 -24.40
C VAL A 605 -7.17 -6.57 -24.91
N LEU A 606 -6.09 -6.55 -24.13
CA LEU A 606 -4.77 -6.09 -24.55
C LEU A 606 -4.04 -7.23 -25.23
N LEU A 607 -3.57 -7.00 -26.45
CA LEU A 607 -2.84 -7.96 -27.28
C LEU A 607 -1.33 -7.83 -27.08
N ASP A 608 -0.86 -6.68 -26.59
CA ASP A 608 0.55 -6.42 -26.28
C ASP A 608 0.74 -6.20 -24.79
N GLN A 609 1.45 -7.10 -24.13
CA GLN A 609 1.76 -7.04 -22.71
C GLN A 609 2.65 -5.83 -22.34
N ALA A 610 3.49 -5.36 -23.27
CA ALA A 610 4.34 -4.19 -23.04
C ALA A 610 3.50 -2.93 -22.76
N LEU A 611 2.31 -2.80 -23.37
CA LEU A 611 1.39 -1.70 -23.13
C LEU A 611 0.67 -1.81 -21.78
N ALA A 612 0.42 -3.04 -21.29
CA ALA A 612 -0.10 -3.24 -19.95
C ALA A 612 0.87 -2.71 -18.88
N ASP A 613 2.18 -2.92 -19.11
CA ASP A 613 3.25 -2.45 -18.23
C ASP A 613 3.58 -0.96 -18.45
N ALA A 614 3.35 -0.45 -19.65
CA ALA A 614 3.78 0.88 -20.09
C ALA A 614 2.78 2.00 -19.81
N LEU A 615 1.47 1.73 -19.82
CA LEU A 615 0.42 2.72 -19.59
C LEU A 615 -0.13 2.63 -18.16
N PRO A 616 -0.55 3.76 -17.53
CA PRO A 616 -1.07 3.73 -16.16
C PRO A 616 -2.53 3.27 -16.16
N TRP A 617 -2.80 2.04 -15.70
CA TRP A 617 -4.13 1.44 -15.62
C TRP A 617 -4.65 1.47 -14.19
N ASN A 618 -5.63 2.32 -13.91
CA ASN A 618 -6.16 2.52 -12.57
C ASN A 618 -7.39 1.70 -12.28
N GLN A 619 -7.49 1.17 -11.07
CA GLN A 619 -8.63 0.38 -10.60
C GLN A 619 -9.05 -0.72 -11.59
N THR A 620 -8.10 -1.22 -12.35
CA THR A 620 -8.30 -2.18 -13.42
C THR A 620 -7.95 -3.57 -12.94
N SER A 621 -8.77 -4.56 -13.26
CA SER A 621 -8.42 -5.96 -13.05
C SER A 621 -7.84 -6.56 -14.33
N PHE A 622 -6.68 -7.20 -14.20
CA PHE A 622 -6.00 -7.90 -15.29
C PHE A 622 -6.19 -9.41 -15.13
N THR A 623 -6.62 -10.07 -16.19
CA THR A 623 -6.74 -11.53 -16.24
C THR A 623 -5.94 -12.03 -17.44
N PRO A 624 -4.74 -12.62 -17.23
CA PRO A 624 -3.99 -13.22 -18.31
C PRO A 624 -4.79 -14.37 -18.96
N LEU A 625 -4.80 -14.41 -20.28
CA LEU A 625 -5.47 -15.45 -21.07
C LEU A 625 -4.45 -16.45 -21.62
N ALA A 626 -4.89 -17.67 -21.87
CA ALA A 626 -4.04 -18.73 -22.43
C ALA A 626 -3.50 -18.39 -23.83
N SER A 627 -4.14 -17.45 -24.53
CA SER A 627 -3.68 -16.89 -25.81
C SER A 627 -2.45 -15.99 -25.71
N GLY A 628 -1.97 -15.66 -24.51
CA GLY A 628 -0.93 -14.66 -24.27
C GLY A 628 -1.45 -13.21 -24.19
N ALA A 629 -2.72 -12.98 -24.49
CA ALA A 629 -3.38 -11.68 -24.32
C ALA A 629 -3.85 -11.48 -22.88
N THR A 630 -4.24 -10.26 -22.53
CA THR A 630 -4.72 -9.92 -21.18
C THR A 630 -6.11 -9.30 -21.26
N LEU A 631 -7.11 -9.93 -20.60
CA LEU A 631 -8.42 -9.34 -20.41
C LEU A 631 -8.31 -8.27 -19.33
N VAL A 632 -8.81 -7.08 -19.64
CA VAL A 632 -8.80 -5.90 -18.77
C VAL A 632 -10.24 -5.49 -18.48
N ARG A 633 -10.55 -5.28 -17.22
CA ARG A 633 -11.83 -4.71 -16.76
C ARG A 633 -11.56 -3.38 -16.09
N CYS A 634 -12.06 -2.32 -16.69
CA CYS A 634 -11.76 -0.95 -16.29
C CYS A 634 -13.04 -0.20 -15.93
N PRO A 635 -13.21 0.34 -14.71
CA PRO A 635 -14.32 1.20 -14.37
C PRO A 635 -14.17 2.53 -15.12
N TYR A 636 -15.26 2.99 -15.76
CA TYR A 636 -15.29 4.24 -16.52
C TYR A 636 -16.29 5.21 -15.91
N PHE A 637 -15.78 6.36 -15.48
CA PHE A 637 -16.54 7.42 -14.83
C PHE A 637 -16.84 8.60 -15.77
N GLY A 638 -16.54 8.44 -17.07
CA GLY A 638 -16.67 9.51 -18.07
C GLY A 638 -15.36 10.23 -18.37
N GLY A 639 -15.41 11.23 -19.25
CA GLY A 639 -14.25 12.02 -19.68
C GLY A 639 -13.42 11.37 -20.78
N THR A 640 -12.28 11.99 -21.09
CA THR A 640 -11.41 11.60 -22.22
C THR A 640 -10.24 10.70 -21.82
N TRP A 641 -10.04 10.45 -20.54
CA TRP A 641 -8.88 9.72 -20.05
C TRP A 641 -8.80 8.28 -20.59
N LEU A 642 -9.89 7.50 -20.51
CA LEU A 642 -9.90 6.13 -21.01
C LEU A 642 -9.88 6.06 -22.53
N PRO A 643 -10.72 6.82 -23.30
CA PRO A 643 -10.60 6.89 -24.75
C PRO A 643 -9.19 7.24 -25.26
N ARG A 644 -8.50 8.16 -24.61
CA ARG A 644 -7.13 8.54 -24.92
C ARG A 644 -6.15 7.38 -24.69
N ARG A 645 -6.25 6.71 -23.54
CA ARG A 645 -5.41 5.58 -23.18
C ARG A 645 -5.62 4.39 -24.09
N LEU A 646 -6.86 4.11 -24.48
CA LEU A 646 -7.17 3.10 -25.47
C LEU A 646 -6.65 3.49 -26.86
N ALA A 647 -6.71 4.78 -27.23
CA ALA A 647 -6.10 5.26 -28.47
C ALA A 647 -4.57 5.09 -28.48
N ALA A 648 -3.91 5.25 -27.33
CA ALA A 648 -2.47 4.99 -27.17
C ALA A 648 -2.07 3.53 -27.40
N CYS A 649 -3.02 2.59 -27.31
CA CYS A 649 -2.78 1.18 -27.65
C CYS A 649 -2.90 0.89 -29.15
N GLY A 650 -3.51 1.77 -29.94
CA GLY A 650 -3.70 1.59 -31.38
C GLY A 650 -4.42 0.28 -31.72
N GLY A 651 -3.85 -0.50 -32.63
CA GLY A 651 -4.38 -1.81 -33.03
C GLY A 651 -4.08 -2.97 -32.07
N ALA A 652 -3.38 -2.70 -30.96
CA ALA A 652 -3.01 -3.73 -29.98
C ALA A 652 -4.11 -3.97 -28.93
N ILE A 653 -5.37 -3.60 -29.21
CA ILE A 653 -6.53 -3.84 -28.34
C ILE A 653 -7.73 -4.38 -29.13
N ALA A 654 -8.57 -5.15 -28.46
CA ALA A 654 -9.92 -5.50 -28.90
C ALA A 654 -10.92 -4.98 -27.88
N ILE A 655 -11.93 -4.21 -28.33
CA ILE A 655 -12.98 -3.59 -27.53
C ILE A 655 -14.33 -4.02 -28.07
N ASP A 656 -15.26 -4.49 -27.24
CA ASP A 656 -16.62 -4.84 -27.65
C ASP A 656 -17.61 -3.67 -27.55
N ASP A 657 -17.26 -2.62 -26.82
CA ASP A 657 -18.11 -1.45 -26.57
C ASP A 657 -18.06 -0.46 -27.73
N ALA A 658 -19.18 -0.36 -28.47
CA ALA A 658 -19.30 0.51 -29.66
C ALA A 658 -19.18 2.01 -29.34
N ASP A 659 -19.70 2.45 -28.19
CA ASP A 659 -19.61 3.86 -27.79
C ASP A 659 -18.17 4.22 -27.40
N MET A 660 -17.47 3.32 -26.72
CA MET A 660 -16.07 3.50 -26.38
C MET A 660 -15.22 3.57 -27.65
N CYS A 661 -15.43 2.69 -28.62
CA CYS A 661 -14.75 2.74 -29.93
C CYS A 661 -15.01 4.08 -30.64
N LYS A 662 -16.23 4.63 -30.55
CA LYS A 662 -16.54 5.96 -31.12
C LYS A 662 -15.72 7.06 -30.43
N LEU A 663 -15.60 7.04 -29.11
CA LEU A 663 -14.81 8.02 -28.36
C LEU A 663 -13.31 7.90 -28.67
N VAL A 664 -12.79 6.68 -28.81
CA VAL A 664 -11.40 6.40 -29.21
C VAL A 664 -11.12 7.01 -30.59
N ARG A 665 -12.00 6.73 -31.59
CA ARG A 665 -11.87 7.31 -32.93
C ARG A 665 -11.90 8.83 -32.93
N GLN A 666 -12.80 9.44 -32.16
CA GLN A 666 -12.91 10.90 -32.05
C GLN A 666 -11.62 11.51 -31.51
N TYR A 667 -11.09 10.92 -30.45
CA TYR A 667 -9.81 11.36 -29.85
C TYR A 667 -8.66 11.25 -30.85
N ALA A 668 -8.51 10.07 -31.48
CA ALA A 668 -7.42 9.83 -32.43
C ALA A 668 -7.44 10.77 -33.62
N LYS A 669 -8.63 11.03 -34.22
CA LYS A 669 -8.80 11.99 -35.31
C LYS A 669 -8.46 13.43 -34.91
N SER A 670 -8.87 13.83 -33.69
CA SER A 670 -8.53 15.15 -33.17
C SER A 670 -7.02 15.30 -32.91
N ALA A 671 -6.37 14.24 -32.40
CA ALA A 671 -4.92 14.27 -32.17
C ALA A 671 -4.08 14.26 -33.45
N LEU A 672 -4.58 13.65 -34.54
CA LEU A 672 -3.93 13.67 -35.86
C LEU A 672 -4.01 15.02 -36.54
N GLN A 673 -5.01 15.84 -36.19
CA GLN A 673 -5.22 17.19 -36.76
C GLN A 673 -4.49 18.31 -35.98
N ALA A 674 -4.08 18.00 -34.76
CA ALA A 674 -3.38 18.94 -33.88
C ALA A 674 -1.86 18.93 -34.12
#